data_3f0f69c4b8ba0a44aa0154c59b505ddf
#
_entry.id   3f0f69c4b8ba0a44aa0154c59b505ddf
#
_cell.length_a   1.000
_cell.length_b   1.000
_cell.length_c   1.000
_cell.angle_alpha   90.00
_cell.angle_beta   90.00
_cell.angle_gamma   90.00
#
_symmetry.space_group_name_H-M   'P 1'
#
loop_
_entity.id
_entity.type
_entity.pdbx_description
1 polymer ?
#
loop_
_entity_poly.entity_id
_entity_poly.type
_entity_poly.pdbx_seq_one_letter_code
_entity_poly.pdbx_strand_id
1 'polypeptide(L)'
;GNNISNINGLTKANGTANLFLINHKGIIFGENAKLEIGGSFTATGANSIKFSDSDEFSAKNPSATPLLSINVPIGLQYGSNPGDIEVIGANLQVNPGKTLTLAGANVNINGGKLMAPSGRVELGDTTAQTNVLLSNKALVSVLGETGGSIGINGSRVELTGESTLQAGIKEGLGSIKSKAFNIDINAVGDVYLKDGSRVQNTVQDKASGQAGDINIKIGGSLYATNGSTISASIFGKQSSAGNIRVNALGTVSFDGANNTNPSTLGSAVNSQSTGNAGDINISAGSLSVTNGAVLTSFVFGSGNAGNITVDVKNEVLFSGVAIRERYNSASGIYASITSPTSVGNGGDINIRATNLEVSNGARLSARTYGQGDAGNININVRKGILFDGVGARGPSGAFTSVEDTGIGNAGNVNITSQTLRVINGAQLFSSSKGKGAAGNLGIVADFISLDNRAAITANTVGGRGNIDLNAKDLILHRNSNITTNATGSNNIGGNIKINTNNLVAISENNSDISANSTEFRGGNVTINTTGLFGLQFRDAPTNMSDITASGANSQLNGTVQINRPEVDPTGGLIELLVNIVDPSYLIAQSCPVKQGNTFIITGRGGLPISPSGALRSNLTASIDWVTTNDLLLNHKDTNYKEQLIKPEISEADNWVISNYGELMLIASASKDVHGYFISPAVCPLE
;
A
#
# COMPACT_ATOMS: atom_id res chain seq x y z
N GLY A 1 18.17 31.56 35.46
CA GLY A 1 19.47 32.20 35.16
C GLY A 1 19.49 32.75 33.73
N ASN A 2 20.43 33.62 33.43
CA ASN A 2 20.57 34.22 32.08
C ASN A 2 21.44 33.39 31.13
N ASN A 3 21.99 32.28 31.62
CA ASN A 3 22.87 31.39 30.87
C ASN A 3 22.31 29.96 30.82
N ILE A 4 22.71 29.18 29.83
CA ILE A 4 22.40 27.75 29.73
C ILE A 4 22.98 27.01 30.94
N SER A 5 22.22 26.08 31.51
CA SER A 5 22.68 25.21 32.60
C SER A 5 23.47 24.02 32.01
N ASN A 6 24.75 23.96 32.29
CA ASN A 6 25.64 22.86 31.92
C ASN A 6 25.80 21.89 33.10
N ILE A 7 25.25 20.66 32.96
CA ILE A 7 25.29 19.62 34.00
C ILE A 7 26.18 18.49 33.51
N ASN A 8 27.36 18.37 34.09
CA ASN A 8 28.33 17.32 33.73
C ASN A 8 28.82 16.52 34.95
N GLY A 9 27.89 16.24 35.88
CA GLY A 9 28.17 15.52 37.12
C GLY A 9 26.91 14.96 37.73
N LEU A 10 26.99 14.51 38.98
CA LEU A 10 25.88 13.91 39.74
C LEU A 10 24.90 14.97 40.21
N THR A 11 23.64 14.82 39.80
CA THR A 11 22.50 15.56 40.35
C THR A 11 21.83 14.66 41.40
N LYS A 12 21.86 15.06 42.67
CA LYS A 12 21.36 14.28 43.79
C LYS A 12 20.25 14.99 44.53
N ALA A 13 19.18 14.26 44.86
CA ALA A 13 18.14 14.68 45.78
C ALA A 13 17.83 13.55 46.81
N ASN A 14 17.94 13.88 48.08
CA ASN A 14 17.63 12.92 49.15
C ASN A 14 16.11 12.75 49.35
N GLY A 15 15.68 11.56 49.79
CA GLY A 15 14.26 11.25 50.01
C GLY A 15 13.51 10.90 48.73
N THR A 16 12.17 10.95 48.78
CA THR A 16 11.27 10.49 47.69
C THR A 16 10.65 11.65 46.89
N ALA A 17 11.09 12.89 47.12
CA ALA A 17 10.55 14.07 46.46
C ALA A 17 10.88 14.07 44.97
N ASN A 18 9.97 14.61 44.16
CA ASN A 18 10.20 14.88 42.74
C ASN A 18 11.12 16.09 42.59
N LEU A 19 12.03 16.05 41.61
CA LEU A 19 12.94 17.15 41.30
C LEU A 19 12.57 17.81 39.96
N PHE A 20 12.35 19.12 40.00
CA PHE A 20 12.14 19.93 38.78
C PHE A 20 13.36 20.83 38.56
N LEU A 21 13.98 20.71 37.40
CA LEU A 21 15.05 21.57 36.92
C LEU A 21 14.52 22.43 35.78
N ILE A 22 14.42 23.74 36.03
CA ILE A 22 13.87 24.67 35.06
C ILE A 22 14.88 25.73 34.68
N ASN A 23 15.13 25.90 33.37
CA ASN A 23 15.93 26.99 32.84
C ASN A 23 15.44 27.40 31.46
N HIS A 24 14.83 28.58 31.37
CA HIS A 24 14.32 29.16 30.12
C HIS A 24 15.41 29.43 29.04
N LYS A 25 16.69 29.38 29.38
CA LYS A 25 17.82 29.47 28.45
C LYS A 25 18.29 28.13 27.90
N GLY A 26 17.86 27.03 28.51
CA GLY A 26 18.21 25.68 28.12
C GLY A 26 19.07 24.93 29.14
N ILE A 27 19.14 23.62 28.97
CA ILE A 27 19.87 22.70 29.84
C ILE A 27 20.63 21.70 28.97
N ILE A 28 21.93 21.52 29.26
CA ILE A 28 22.80 20.53 28.61
C ILE A 28 23.25 19.52 29.65
N PHE A 29 22.98 18.24 29.43
CA PHE A 29 23.51 17.13 30.19
C PHE A 29 24.71 16.53 29.44
N GLY A 30 25.93 16.74 29.94
CA GLY A 30 27.16 16.19 29.39
C GLY A 30 27.41 14.74 29.78
N GLU A 31 28.45 14.11 29.22
CA GLU A 31 28.71 12.66 29.32
C GLU A 31 28.76 12.10 30.75
N ASN A 32 29.18 12.90 31.73
CA ASN A 32 29.26 12.49 33.13
C ASN A 32 27.98 12.76 33.93
N ALA A 33 26.97 13.36 33.31
CA ALA A 33 25.72 13.67 34.00
C ALA A 33 25.01 12.38 34.46
N LYS A 34 24.61 12.37 35.73
CA LYS A 34 23.91 11.25 36.38
C LYS A 34 22.83 11.78 37.32
N LEU A 35 21.79 10.96 37.53
CA LEU A 35 20.71 11.26 38.48
C LEU A 35 20.75 10.29 39.65
N GLU A 36 20.67 10.79 40.88
CA GLU A 36 20.45 10.03 42.12
C GLU A 36 19.30 10.69 42.85
N ILE A 37 18.07 10.39 42.38
CA ILE A 37 16.84 11.05 42.82
C ILE A 37 15.84 9.98 43.21
N GLY A 38 15.25 10.07 44.41
CA GLY A 38 14.28 9.09 44.89
C GLY A 38 12.89 9.22 44.30
N GLY A 39 12.53 10.39 43.77
CA GLY A 39 11.28 10.69 43.07
C GLY A 39 11.43 10.72 41.56
N SER A 40 10.48 11.39 40.88
CA SER A 40 10.51 11.66 39.46
C SER A 40 11.40 12.88 39.15
N PHE A 41 11.94 12.94 37.93
CA PHE A 41 12.77 14.04 37.46
C PHE A 41 12.18 14.72 36.23
N THR A 42 12.12 16.04 36.28
CA THR A 42 11.70 16.87 35.13
C THR A 42 12.76 17.93 34.85
N ALA A 43 13.29 17.95 33.63
CA ALA A 43 14.12 19.05 33.13
C ALA A 43 13.36 19.78 32.03
N THR A 44 13.27 21.12 32.16
CA THR A 44 12.47 21.90 31.22
C THR A 44 13.08 23.25 30.89
N GLY A 45 12.92 23.65 29.59
CA GLY A 45 13.19 24.97 29.07
C GLY A 45 12.02 25.95 29.23
N ALA A 46 11.00 25.61 30.00
CA ALA A 46 9.85 26.45 30.25
C ALA A 46 10.23 27.72 31.01
N ASN A 47 9.38 28.74 30.95
CA ASN A 47 9.53 29.96 31.74
C ASN A 47 9.07 29.76 33.18
N SER A 48 8.07 28.94 33.39
CA SER A 48 7.47 28.72 34.71
C SER A 48 6.73 27.37 34.84
N ILE A 49 6.49 27.01 36.07
CA ILE A 49 5.66 25.87 36.48
C ILE A 49 4.41 26.42 37.14
N LYS A 50 3.24 25.97 36.67
CA LYS A 50 1.93 26.29 37.28
C LYS A 50 1.50 25.22 38.26
N PHE A 51 0.88 25.66 39.34
CA PHE A 51 0.29 24.80 40.38
C PHE A 51 -1.24 24.90 40.38
N SER A 52 -1.89 23.98 41.03
CA SER A 52 -3.36 23.82 41.05
C SER A 52 -4.13 24.99 41.65
N ASP A 53 -3.49 25.78 42.50
CA ASP A 53 -4.04 26.96 43.18
C ASP A 53 -3.81 28.30 42.43
N SER A 54 -3.43 28.23 41.17
CA SER A 54 -3.03 29.35 40.33
C SER A 54 -1.68 29.98 40.68
N ASP A 55 -0.96 29.39 41.65
CA ASP A 55 0.41 29.77 41.93
C ASP A 55 1.35 29.40 40.79
N GLU A 56 2.40 30.19 40.61
CA GLU A 56 3.39 30.04 39.56
C GLU A 56 4.81 30.15 40.11
N PHE A 57 5.66 29.17 39.80
CA PHE A 57 7.09 29.29 40.01
C PHE A 57 7.76 29.75 38.71
N SER A 58 8.23 30.99 38.66
CA SER A 58 8.85 31.56 37.48
C SER A 58 10.39 31.49 37.51
N ALA A 59 10.98 30.88 36.50
CA ALA A 59 12.43 30.86 36.29
C ALA A 59 12.95 32.15 35.64
N LYS A 60 12.08 32.90 34.95
CA LYS A 60 12.41 34.17 34.27
C LYS A 60 12.41 35.33 35.23
N ASN A 61 11.46 35.37 36.13
CA ASN A 61 11.31 36.43 37.14
C ASN A 61 11.21 35.80 38.52
N PRO A 62 12.32 35.39 39.12
CA PRO A 62 12.32 34.79 40.45
C PRO A 62 12.10 35.85 41.53
N SER A 63 11.02 36.63 41.42
CA SER A 63 10.70 37.66 42.40
C SER A 63 9.98 37.06 43.59
N ALA A 64 10.70 37.11 44.67
CA ALA A 64 10.23 37.41 46.01
C ALA A 64 9.21 36.50 46.60
N THR A 65 9.12 35.67 47.20
CA THR A 65 8.55 34.75 48.21
C THR A 65 8.81 33.32 47.84
N PRO A 66 9.60 32.60 48.62
CA PRO A 66 9.65 31.15 48.50
C PRO A 66 8.24 30.64 48.73
N LEU A 67 7.59 30.18 47.65
CA LEU A 67 6.32 29.49 47.69
C LEU A 67 6.53 28.18 48.44
N LEU A 68 6.15 28.12 49.68
CA LEU A 68 5.84 26.89 50.38
C LEU A 68 4.47 26.40 49.89
N SER A 69 4.37 26.11 48.59
CA SER A 69 3.17 25.53 48.01
C SER A 69 3.27 23.99 48.19
N ILE A 70 2.27 23.39 48.86
CA ILE A 70 2.12 21.95 49.03
C ILE A 70 1.42 21.36 47.78
N ASN A 71 1.11 22.17 46.78
CA ASN A 71 0.27 21.82 45.66
C ASN A 71 1.03 21.05 44.56
N VAL A 72 0.30 20.26 43.78
CA VAL A 72 0.85 19.46 42.69
C VAL A 72 1.06 20.36 41.47
N PRO A 73 2.21 20.31 40.76
CA PRO A 73 2.41 20.96 39.48
C PRO A 73 1.39 20.47 38.47
N ILE A 74 0.66 21.39 37.82
CA ILE A 74 -0.39 21.05 36.83
C ILE A 74 0.03 21.36 35.38
N GLY A 75 1.12 22.11 35.18
CA GLY A 75 1.57 22.43 33.81
C GLY A 75 2.85 23.23 33.75
N LEU A 76 3.43 23.23 32.56
CA LEU A 76 4.58 24.03 32.17
C LEU A 76 4.09 25.19 31.32
N GLN A 77 4.64 26.38 31.54
CA GLN A 77 4.32 27.57 30.72
C GLN A 77 5.55 28.01 29.96
N TYR A 78 5.44 27.98 28.64
CA TYR A 78 6.51 28.40 27.74
C TYR A 78 6.32 29.83 27.31
N GLY A 79 7.43 30.58 27.19
CA GLY A 79 7.44 31.87 26.54
C GLY A 79 7.61 31.77 25.03
N SER A 80 7.83 32.91 24.37
CA SER A 80 8.07 32.96 22.92
C SER A 80 9.32 32.19 22.45
N ASN A 81 10.32 32.05 23.31
CA ASN A 81 11.58 31.36 23.02
C ASN A 81 11.95 30.44 24.20
N PRO A 82 11.37 29.23 24.30
CA PRO A 82 11.77 28.27 25.33
C PRO A 82 13.20 27.79 25.13
N GLY A 83 13.87 27.38 26.21
CA GLY A 83 15.22 26.82 26.15
C GLY A 83 15.22 25.39 25.60
N ASP A 84 16.32 25.01 24.96
CA ASP A 84 16.55 23.65 24.48
C ASP A 84 17.00 22.71 25.61
N ILE A 85 16.69 21.44 25.46
CA ILE A 85 17.22 20.37 26.33
C ILE A 85 18.12 19.47 25.49
N GLU A 86 19.38 19.37 25.86
CA GLU A 86 20.37 18.52 25.21
C GLU A 86 20.90 17.44 26.14
N VAL A 87 21.05 16.23 25.65
CA VAL A 87 21.67 15.09 26.34
C VAL A 87 22.78 14.54 25.46
N ILE A 88 24.03 14.76 25.86
CA ILE A 88 25.22 14.39 25.09
C ILE A 88 25.95 13.25 25.80
N GLY A 89 25.76 12.01 25.35
CA GLY A 89 26.39 10.81 25.92
C GLY A 89 25.99 10.45 27.34
N ALA A 90 25.18 11.26 28.01
CA ALA A 90 24.79 11.06 29.42
C ALA A 90 23.91 9.83 29.62
N ASN A 91 24.00 9.23 30.81
CA ASN A 91 23.10 8.17 31.27
C ASN A 91 22.21 8.70 32.40
N LEU A 92 21.03 9.16 32.04
CA LEU A 92 20.04 9.69 32.98
C LEU A 92 19.04 8.60 33.33
N GLN A 93 19.05 8.14 34.58
CA GLN A 93 18.17 7.10 35.07
C GLN A 93 17.43 7.56 36.32
N VAL A 94 16.11 7.29 36.36
CA VAL A 94 15.30 7.41 37.59
C VAL A 94 15.01 6.03 38.17
N ASN A 95 14.56 6.00 39.42
CA ASN A 95 14.21 4.76 40.11
C ASN A 95 13.02 4.05 39.42
N PRO A 96 12.88 2.72 39.60
CA PRO A 96 11.74 1.98 39.04
C PRO A 96 10.39 2.60 39.42
N GLY A 97 9.48 2.67 38.44
CA GLY A 97 8.14 3.25 38.62
C GLY A 97 8.10 4.78 38.63
N LYS A 98 9.23 5.48 38.42
CA LYS A 98 9.31 6.95 38.39
C LYS A 98 9.30 7.49 36.99
N THR A 99 9.00 8.79 36.86
CA THR A 99 8.93 9.48 35.56
C THR A 99 10.19 10.30 35.32
N LEU A 100 10.70 10.26 34.09
CA LEU A 100 11.75 11.13 33.55
C LEU A 100 11.17 11.98 32.43
N THR A 101 11.10 13.28 32.61
CA THR A 101 10.54 14.23 31.63
C THR A 101 11.61 15.19 31.14
N LEU A 102 11.74 15.34 29.82
CA LEU A 102 12.56 16.36 29.16
C LEU A 102 11.65 17.18 28.22
N ALA A 103 11.51 18.49 28.50
CA ALA A 103 10.58 19.33 27.75
C ALA A 103 11.16 20.74 27.48
N GLY A 104 11.27 21.13 26.22
CA GLY A 104 11.85 22.41 25.78
C GLY A 104 11.48 22.74 24.35
N ALA A 105 12.08 23.77 23.74
CA ALA A 105 11.89 24.10 22.33
C ALA A 105 12.41 22.96 21.43
N ASN A 106 13.59 22.48 21.73
CA ASN A 106 14.15 21.26 21.15
C ASN A 106 14.56 20.30 22.27
N VAL A 107 14.37 19.00 22.04
CA VAL A 107 14.88 17.92 22.90
C VAL A 107 15.81 17.06 22.06
N ASN A 108 17.11 17.27 22.21
CA ASN A 108 18.16 16.61 21.44
C ASN A 108 18.89 15.58 22.30
N ILE A 109 18.81 14.30 21.94
CA ILE A 109 19.49 13.21 22.63
C ILE A 109 20.53 12.63 21.67
N ASN A 110 21.80 12.96 21.90
CA ASN A 110 22.92 12.54 21.08
C ASN A 110 23.76 11.50 21.82
N GLY A 111 23.65 10.22 21.50
CA GLY A 111 24.35 9.11 22.15
C GLY A 111 23.92 8.86 23.60
N GLY A 112 23.00 9.64 24.13
CA GLY A 112 22.55 9.58 25.52
C GLY A 112 21.60 8.41 25.78
N LYS A 113 21.48 8.05 27.09
CA LYS A 113 20.53 7.02 27.57
C LYS A 113 19.59 7.61 28.58
N LEU A 114 18.28 7.46 28.34
CA LEU A 114 17.22 7.83 29.28
C LEU A 114 16.54 6.56 29.77
N MET A 115 16.56 6.33 31.07
CA MET A 115 16.08 5.08 31.65
C MET A 115 15.09 5.34 32.78
N ALA A 116 13.89 4.75 32.68
CA ALA A 116 12.85 4.76 33.71
C ALA A 116 12.22 3.35 33.83
N PRO A 117 12.89 2.37 34.45
CA PRO A 117 12.42 0.98 34.53
C PRO A 117 11.01 0.89 35.12
N SER A 118 10.06 0.22 34.42
CA SER A 118 8.63 0.14 34.82
C SER A 118 7.98 1.51 35.09
N GLY A 119 8.60 2.59 34.69
CA GLY A 119 8.15 3.97 34.91
C GLY A 119 7.71 4.64 33.58
N ARG A 120 7.97 5.94 33.49
CA ARG A 120 7.58 6.71 32.31
C ARG A 120 8.72 7.61 31.82
N VAL A 121 8.91 7.68 30.51
CA VAL A 121 9.73 8.73 29.87
C VAL A 121 8.83 9.60 29.01
N GLU A 122 8.93 10.91 29.21
CA GLU A 122 8.23 11.91 28.41
C GLU A 122 9.21 12.86 27.73
N LEU A 123 9.08 13.02 26.42
CA LEU A 123 9.91 13.90 25.63
C LEU A 123 9.04 14.92 24.90
N GLY A 124 9.38 16.19 25.05
CA GLY A 124 8.67 17.29 24.46
C GLY A 124 7.37 17.65 25.18
N ASP A 125 6.64 18.61 24.60
CA ASP A 125 5.38 19.13 25.12
C ASP A 125 4.46 19.52 23.96
N THR A 126 3.16 19.32 24.12
CA THR A 126 2.15 19.66 23.12
C THR A 126 1.96 21.17 22.91
N THR A 127 2.29 21.98 23.94
CA THR A 127 2.14 23.44 23.90
C THR A 127 3.40 24.16 23.39
N ALA A 128 4.58 23.52 23.56
CA ALA A 128 5.81 23.97 22.92
C ALA A 128 5.90 23.31 21.54
N GLN A 129 6.16 24.08 20.49
CA GLN A 129 6.41 23.52 19.16
C GLN A 129 7.73 22.72 19.14
N THR A 130 7.86 21.76 20.04
CA THR A 130 9.08 21.01 20.33
C THR A 130 9.51 20.16 19.13
N ASN A 131 10.77 20.22 18.75
CA ASN A 131 11.37 19.20 17.92
C ASN A 131 12.12 18.18 18.79
N VAL A 132 11.86 16.88 18.57
CA VAL A 132 12.52 15.81 19.30
C VAL A 132 13.45 15.07 18.36
N LEU A 133 14.76 15.08 18.65
CA LEU A 133 15.80 14.39 17.89
C LEU A 133 16.55 13.40 18.76
N LEU A 134 16.55 12.13 18.34
CA LEU A 134 17.39 11.08 18.87
C LEU A 134 18.42 10.68 17.81
N SER A 135 19.72 10.73 18.14
CA SER A 135 20.80 10.42 17.21
C SER A 135 21.93 9.62 17.86
N ASN A 136 22.79 9.02 17.04
CA ASN A 136 24.01 8.34 17.48
C ASN A 136 23.78 7.25 18.54
N LYS A 137 22.86 6.31 18.27
CA LYS A 137 22.49 5.21 19.19
C LYS A 137 21.90 5.67 20.51
N ALA A 138 21.21 6.81 20.49
CA ALA A 138 20.46 7.26 21.66
C ALA A 138 19.42 6.21 22.08
N LEU A 139 19.27 6.00 23.38
CA LEU A 139 18.38 4.98 23.94
C LEU A 139 17.40 5.60 24.95
N VAL A 140 16.12 5.42 24.70
CA VAL A 140 15.06 5.67 25.68
C VAL A 140 14.46 4.32 26.07
N SER A 141 14.61 3.91 27.33
CA SER A 141 14.15 2.60 27.81
C SER A 141 13.33 2.68 29.08
N VAL A 142 12.17 2.03 29.03
CA VAL A 142 11.28 1.85 30.19
C VAL A 142 11.04 0.36 30.50
N LEU A 143 11.91 -0.51 29.98
CA LEU A 143 11.85 -1.95 30.25
C LEU A 143 11.88 -2.24 31.74
N GLY A 144 10.98 -3.14 32.19
CA GLY A 144 10.91 -3.53 33.58
C GLY A 144 10.01 -4.75 33.79
N GLU A 145 9.62 -5.05 35.04
CA GLU A 145 8.78 -6.17 35.38
C GLU A 145 7.34 -6.01 34.86
N THR A 146 6.79 -4.82 35.03
CA THR A 146 5.45 -4.46 34.51
C THR A 146 5.50 -3.67 33.21
N GLY A 147 6.72 -3.43 32.70
CA GLY A 147 6.94 -2.49 31.61
C GLY A 147 6.55 -1.05 31.98
N GLY A 148 7.10 -0.09 31.28
CA GLY A 148 6.77 1.33 31.43
C GLY A 148 6.15 1.90 30.17
N SER A 149 5.91 3.22 30.17
CA SER A 149 5.39 3.96 29.00
C SER A 149 6.38 4.98 28.47
N ILE A 150 6.34 5.23 27.17
CA ILE A 150 7.07 6.32 26.51
C ILE A 150 6.06 7.24 25.85
N GLY A 151 6.11 8.54 26.17
CA GLY A 151 5.36 9.58 25.53
C GLY A 151 6.28 10.53 24.78
N ILE A 152 6.02 10.78 23.50
CA ILE A 152 6.71 11.81 22.72
C ILE A 152 5.68 12.76 22.16
N ASN A 153 5.84 14.06 22.43
CA ASN A 153 4.96 15.10 21.94
C ASN A 153 5.79 16.19 21.29
N GLY A 154 5.55 16.48 20.02
CA GLY A 154 6.34 17.49 19.33
C GLY A 154 5.77 17.97 18.00
N SER A 155 6.42 18.96 17.41
CA SER A 155 6.16 19.38 16.03
C SER A 155 6.78 18.41 15.05
N ARG A 156 8.05 18.05 15.27
CA ARG A 156 8.82 17.07 14.49
C ARG A 156 9.46 16.07 15.42
N VAL A 157 9.41 14.81 15.05
CA VAL A 157 10.09 13.72 15.77
C VAL A 157 11.04 13.01 14.81
N GLU A 158 12.32 12.90 15.19
CA GLU A 158 13.31 12.23 14.35
C GLU A 158 14.18 11.28 15.18
N LEU A 159 14.26 10.03 14.74
CA LEU A 159 15.18 9.01 15.24
C LEU A 159 16.14 8.65 14.11
N THR A 160 17.44 8.75 14.35
CA THR A 160 18.48 8.41 13.35
C THR A 160 19.68 7.71 14.01
N GLY A 161 20.52 7.07 13.20
CA GLY A 161 21.76 6.46 13.68
C GLY A 161 21.53 5.34 14.70
N GLU A 162 20.67 4.38 14.40
CA GLU A 162 20.32 3.22 15.25
C GLU A 162 19.72 3.59 16.63
N SER A 163 19.16 4.79 16.77
CA SER A 163 18.51 5.23 18.01
C SER A 163 17.25 4.42 18.31
N THR A 164 16.97 4.20 19.59
CA THR A 164 15.93 3.24 19.99
C THR A 164 15.02 3.80 21.10
N LEU A 165 13.69 3.66 20.88
CA LEU A 165 12.67 3.72 21.90
C LEU A 165 12.28 2.30 22.28
N GLN A 166 12.41 1.94 23.56
CA GLN A 166 12.21 0.57 24.03
C GLN A 166 11.32 0.52 25.27
N ALA A 167 10.13 -0.08 25.10
CA ALA A 167 9.21 -0.40 26.17
C ALA A 167 8.94 -1.92 26.20
N GLY A 168 8.20 -2.37 27.20
CA GLY A 168 7.81 -3.77 27.33
C GLY A 168 8.33 -4.45 28.59
N ILE A 169 8.25 -5.76 28.64
CA ILE A 169 8.66 -6.58 29.78
C ILE A 169 10.08 -7.07 29.57
N LYS A 170 10.96 -6.76 30.54
CA LYS A 170 12.37 -7.10 30.48
C LYS A 170 12.62 -8.60 30.57
N GLU A 171 13.70 -9.07 29.97
CA GLU A 171 14.15 -10.47 29.96
C GLU A 171 14.07 -11.12 31.34
N GLY A 172 13.46 -12.30 31.39
CA GLY A 172 13.31 -13.11 32.60
C GLY A 172 12.34 -12.57 33.66
N LEU A 173 11.71 -11.43 33.41
CA LEU A 173 10.78 -10.78 34.34
C LEU A 173 9.32 -10.95 33.91
N GLY A 174 8.41 -10.47 34.79
CA GLY A 174 6.98 -10.46 34.55
C GLY A 174 6.31 -11.81 34.84
N SER A 175 5.02 -11.83 34.67
CA SER A 175 4.12 -12.97 34.81
C SER A 175 3.00 -12.88 33.79
N ILE A 176 2.17 -13.90 33.65
CA ILE A 176 1.00 -13.88 32.74
C ILE A 176 0.01 -12.72 33.03
N LYS A 177 0.07 -12.11 34.21
CA LYS A 177 -0.74 -10.95 34.61
C LYS A 177 -0.04 -9.62 34.32
N SER A 178 1.27 -9.63 34.06
CA SER A 178 2.02 -8.42 33.78
C SER A 178 1.61 -7.84 32.44
N LYS A 179 1.36 -6.52 32.41
CA LYS A 179 0.98 -5.77 31.23
C LYS A 179 1.87 -4.56 31.09
N ALA A 180 2.59 -4.46 29.97
CA ALA A 180 3.34 -3.28 29.63
C ALA A 180 2.41 -2.14 29.20
N PHE A 181 2.87 -0.90 29.39
CA PHE A 181 2.19 0.30 28.90
C PHE A 181 2.63 0.64 27.49
N ASN A 182 2.00 1.65 26.91
CA ASN A 182 2.15 2.00 25.51
C ASN A 182 3.39 2.86 25.22
N ILE A 183 3.77 2.87 23.94
CA ILE A 183 4.57 3.92 23.34
C ILE A 183 3.62 4.80 22.54
N ASP A 184 3.52 6.08 22.91
CA ASP A 184 2.66 7.06 22.26
C ASP A 184 3.52 8.15 21.63
N ILE A 185 3.46 8.32 20.32
CA ILE A 185 4.17 9.37 19.56
C ILE A 185 3.12 10.28 18.94
N ASN A 186 3.08 11.53 19.38
CA ASN A 186 2.19 12.56 18.85
C ASN A 186 3.02 13.65 18.21
N ALA A 187 2.90 13.83 16.90
CA ALA A 187 3.59 14.89 16.16
C ALA A 187 2.57 15.75 15.39
N VAL A 188 2.74 17.06 15.46
CA VAL A 188 1.93 18.00 14.66
C VAL A 188 2.35 17.95 13.19
N GLY A 189 3.67 17.86 12.93
CA GLY A 189 4.28 17.71 11.61
C GLY A 189 4.68 16.25 11.34
N ASP A 190 5.90 16.05 10.84
CA ASP A 190 6.39 14.76 10.36
C ASP A 190 7.14 13.96 11.42
N VAL A 191 7.14 12.64 11.24
CA VAL A 191 7.95 11.68 12.01
C VAL A 191 8.92 10.95 11.08
N TYR A 192 10.19 10.92 11.46
CA TYR A 192 11.26 10.26 10.71
C TYR A 192 11.94 9.19 11.56
N LEU A 193 12.05 7.99 11.01
CA LEU A 193 12.91 6.91 11.49
C LEU A 193 13.93 6.58 10.39
N LYS A 194 15.22 6.75 10.68
CA LYS A 194 16.29 6.59 9.71
C LYS A 194 17.39 5.69 10.26
N ASP A 195 18.15 5.09 9.34
CA ASP A 195 19.41 4.42 9.63
C ASP A 195 19.32 3.35 10.72
N GLY A 196 18.36 2.43 10.57
CA GLY A 196 18.18 1.31 11.48
C GLY A 196 17.60 1.67 12.86
N SER A 197 17.02 2.87 13.00
CA SER A 197 16.37 3.29 14.25
C SER A 197 15.13 2.47 14.58
N ARG A 198 14.79 2.36 15.86
CA ARG A 198 13.78 1.41 16.35
C ARG A 198 12.80 2.00 17.33
N VAL A 199 11.53 1.63 17.17
CA VAL A 199 10.47 1.84 18.16
C VAL A 199 9.92 0.45 18.53
N GLN A 200 10.16 0.01 19.76
CA GLN A 200 9.90 -1.38 20.16
C GLN A 200 9.12 -1.45 21.48
N ASN A 201 8.00 -2.21 21.46
CA ASN A 201 7.27 -2.58 22.69
C ASN A 201 7.17 -4.11 22.73
N THR A 202 8.02 -4.76 23.52
CA THR A 202 8.26 -6.20 23.41
C THR A 202 8.22 -6.92 24.74
N VAL A 203 7.73 -8.16 24.74
CA VAL A 203 8.00 -9.11 25.82
C VAL A 203 9.28 -9.84 25.47
N GLN A 204 10.37 -9.58 26.22
CA GLN A 204 11.70 -10.11 25.91
C GLN A 204 11.84 -11.61 26.23
N ASP A 205 12.99 -12.20 25.87
CA ASP A 205 13.24 -13.63 26.09
C ASP A 205 13.03 -14.04 27.55
N LYS A 206 12.46 -15.22 27.77
CA LYS A 206 12.10 -15.78 29.08
C LYS A 206 11.17 -14.92 29.95
N ALA A 207 10.72 -13.76 29.44
CA ALA A 207 9.70 -12.95 30.12
C ALA A 207 8.29 -13.53 29.87
N SER A 208 7.32 -13.09 30.67
CA SER A 208 5.91 -13.45 30.48
C SER A 208 5.02 -12.22 30.68
N GLY A 209 3.89 -12.15 29.95
CA GLY A 209 2.92 -11.09 30.05
C GLY A 209 2.46 -10.53 28.72
N GLN A 210 1.88 -9.36 28.73
CA GLN A 210 1.35 -8.67 27.55
C GLN A 210 2.20 -7.44 27.23
N ALA A 211 2.66 -7.32 25.98
CA ALA A 211 3.26 -6.10 25.47
C ALA A 211 2.20 -4.98 25.37
N GLY A 212 2.62 -3.73 25.52
CA GLY A 212 1.77 -2.57 25.29
C GLY A 212 1.65 -2.24 23.80
N ASP A 213 0.69 -1.41 23.45
CA ASP A 213 0.47 -0.92 22.10
C ASP A 213 1.53 0.12 21.70
N ILE A 214 1.69 0.33 20.39
CA ILE A 214 2.43 1.45 19.79
C ILE A 214 1.41 2.31 19.05
N ASN A 215 1.21 3.55 19.50
CA ASN A 215 0.29 4.49 18.89
C ASN A 215 1.07 5.66 18.33
N ILE A 216 0.91 5.94 17.04
CA ILE A 216 1.58 7.03 16.32
C ILE A 216 0.51 7.92 15.68
N LYS A 217 0.38 9.15 16.16
CA LYS A 217 -0.56 10.14 15.65
C LYS A 217 0.21 11.33 15.07
N ILE A 218 -0.01 11.61 13.79
CA ILE A 218 0.81 12.54 13.02
C ILE A 218 -0.09 13.48 12.22
N GLY A 219 0.14 14.79 12.35
CA GLY A 219 -0.49 15.79 11.50
C GLY A 219 0.13 15.89 10.10
N GLY A 220 1.37 15.44 9.93
CA GLY A 220 2.11 15.30 8.67
C GLY A 220 2.23 13.85 8.22
N SER A 221 3.45 13.45 7.87
CA SER A 221 3.82 12.15 7.30
C SER A 221 4.76 11.35 8.20
N LEU A 222 4.73 10.01 8.07
CA LEU A 222 5.69 9.08 8.66
C LEU A 222 6.65 8.57 7.59
N TYR A 223 7.95 8.68 7.84
CA TYR A 223 9.00 8.12 6.98
C TYR A 223 9.89 7.17 7.79
N ALA A 224 9.93 5.90 7.40
CA ALA A 224 10.82 4.88 7.96
C ALA A 224 11.71 4.33 6.86
N THR A 225 13.02 4.56 6.95
CA THR A 225 13.97 4.25 5.88
C THR A 225 15.17 3.47 6.38
N ASN A 226 15.87 2.83 5.45
CA ASN A 226 17.18 2.21 5.68
C ASN A 226 17.19 1.22 6.87
N GLY A 227 16.22 0.28 6.88
CA GLY A 227 16.14 -0.78 7.89
C GLY A 227 15.56 -0.36 9.24
N SER A 228 14.88 0.78 9.31
CA SER A 228 14.24 1.24 10.54
C SER A 228 12.99 0.42 10.86
N THR A 229 12.71 0.22 12.15
CA THR A 229 11.71 -0.74 12.60
C THR A 229 10.77 -0.16 13.65
N ILE A 230 9.46 -0.39 13.47
CA ILE A 230 8.42 -0.20 14.47
C ILE A 230 7.85 -1.59 14.79
N SER A 231 8.00 -2.08 16.04
CA SER A 231 7.70 -3.48 16.37
C SER A 231 7.04 -3.66 17.72
N ALA A 232 5.93 -4.42 17.73
CA ALA A 232 5.29 -4.93 18.94
C ALA A 232 5.32 -6.46 18.89
N SER A 233 6.40 -7.09 19.38
CA SER A 233 6.67 -8.52 19.21
C SER A 233 6.90 -9.24 20.52
N ILE A 234 6.72 -10.56 20.54
CA ILE A 234 6.97 -11.40 21.71
C ILE A 234 8.09 -12.42 21.46
N PHE A 235 9.01 -12.46 22.42
CA PHE A 235 10.09 -13.43 22.53
C PHE A 235 9.91 -14.32 23.77
N GLY A 236 9.00 -13.95 24.67
CA GLY A 236 8.68 -14.66 25.90
C GLY A 236 7.79 -15.88 25.67
N LYS A 237 7.65 -16.72 26.72
CA LYS A 237 6.98 -18.03 26.57
C LYS A 237 5.45 -17.95 26.56
N GLN A 238 4.85 -17.29 27.51
CA GLN A 238 3.38 -17.13 27.62
C GLN A 238 3.06 -15.64 27.56
N SER A 239 2.79 -15.15 26.37
CA SER A 239 2.78 -13.71 26.14
C SER A 239 1.82 -13.35 25.01
N SER A 240 1.42 -12.09 24.92
CA SER A 240 0.74 -11.56 23.75
C SER A 240 1.37 -10.24 23.32
N ALA A 241 1.42 -10.01 22.02
CA ALA A 241 1.93 -8.77 21.45
C ALA A 241 0.91 -7.65 21.60
N GLY A 242 1.39 -6.40 21.62
CA GLY A 242 0.56 -5.22 21.50
C GLY A 242 0.19 -4.92 20.07
N ASN A 243 -0.82 -4.07 19.87
CA ASN A 243 -1.22 -3.60 18.57
C ASN A 243 -0.38 -2.39 18.13
N ILE A 244 -0.32 -2.16 16.81
CA ILE A 244 0.32 -0.97 16.24
C ILE A 244 -0.74 -0.16 15.51
N ARG A 245 -0.88 1.12 15.89
CA ARG A 245 -1.81 2.06 15.25
C ARG A 245 -1.05 3.26 14.72
N VAL A 246 -1.15 3.52 13.43
CA VAL A 246 -0.57 4.68 12.77
C VAL A 246 -1.68 5.50 12.15
N ASN A 247 -1.84 6.74 12.64
CA ASN A 247 -2.80 7.71 12.12
C ASN A 247 -2.02 8.92 11.60
N ALA A 248 -1.94 9.11 10.30
CA ALA A 248 -1.26 10.22 9.65
C ALA A 248 -2.21 10.97 8.71
N LEU A 249 -2.15 12.31 8.68
CA LEU A 249 -2.91 13.06 7.68
C LEU A 249 -2.24 13.00 6.31
N GLY A 250 -0.90 12.93 6.27
CA GLY A 250 -0.07 12.79 5.08
C GLY A 250 0.20 11.35 4.68
N THR A 251 1.41 11.11 4.19
CA THR A 251 1.86 9.79 3.72
C THR A 251 2.50 8.97 4.84
N VAL A 252 2.20 7.68 4.87
CA VAL A 252 2.98 6.68 5.62
C VAL A 252 3.91 5.98 4.63
N SER A 253 5.22 6.12 4.83
CA SER A 253 6.23 5.58 3.92
C SER A 253 7.23 4.68 4.65
N PHE A 254 7.37 3.45 4.18
CA PHE A 254 8.42 2.52 4.55
C PHE A 254 9.26 2.24 3.31
N ASP A 255 10.54 2.56 3.35
CA ASP A 255 11.41 2.43 2.19
C ASP A 255 12.72 1.71 2.51
N GLY A 256 13.11 0.81 1.62
CA GLY A 256 14.41 0.18 1.61
C GLY A 256 14.68 -0.80 2.75
N ALA A 257 15.93 -1.20 2.79
CA ALA A 257 16.51 -2.09 3.77
C ALA A 257 17.96 -1.73 4.01
N ASN A 258 18.50 -2.02 5.19
CA ASN A 258 19.94 -2.08 5.40
C ASN A 258 20.43 -3.53 5.21
N ASN A 259 21.73 -3.78 5.42
CA ASN A 259 22.31 -5.11 5.24
C ASN A 259 21.67 -6.19 6.12
N THR A 260 21.08 -5.82 7.26
CA THR A 260 20.51 -6.78 8.21
C THR A 260 18.98 -6.86 8.13
N ASN A 261 18.29 -5.74 8.01
CA ASN A 261 16.83 -5.68 8.13
C ASN A 261 16.18 -4.83 7.03
N PRO A 262 14.96 -5.21 6.57
CA PRO A 262 14.10 -4.29 5.85
C PRO A 262 13.54 -3.20 6.78
N SER A 263 13.16 -2.07 6.23
CA SER A 263 12.31 -1.11 6.93
C SER A 263 10.97 -1.78 7.23
N THR A 264 10.59 -1.83 8.52
CA THR A 264 9.52 -2.74 8.96
C THR A 264 8.53 -2.06 9.91
N LEU A 265 7.24 -2.29 9.68
CA LEU A 265 6.19 -2.13 10.68
C LEU A 265 5.66 -3.53 11.00
N GLY A 266 5.85 -4.03 12.23
CA GLY A 266 5.57 -5.44 12.44
C GLY A 266 5.21 -5.87 13.85
N SER A 267 4.46 -6.97 13.92
CA SER A 267 4.23 -7.74 15.12
C SER A 267 4.63 -9.19 14.88
N ALA A 268 5.26 -9.85 15.84
CA ALA A 268 5.67 -11.24 15.67
C ALA A 268 5.60 -12.05 16.96
N VAL A 269 5.27 -13.34 16.79
CA VAL A 269 5.41 -14.41 17.79
C VAL A 269 6.65 -15.21 17.44
N ASN A 270 7.70 -15.13 18.25
CA ASN A 270 8.96 -15.83 17.97
C ASN A 270 8.87 -17.35 18.20
N SER A 271 9.86 -18.11 17.71
CA SER A 271 9.81 -19.57 17.57
C SER A 271 9.56 -20.36 18.87
N GLN A 272 9.94 -19.83 20.01
CA GLN A 272 9.72 -20.48 21.32
C GLN A 272 8.60 -19.83 22.13
N SER A 273 7.88 -18.90 21.53
CA SER A 273 6.82 -18.13 22.15
C SER A 273 5.45 -18.75 21.91
N THR A 274 4.57 -18.56 22.91
CA THR A 274 3.15 -18.92 22.80
C THR A 274 2.32 -17.68 23.09
N GLY A 275 1.40 -17.33 22.16
CA GLY A 275 0.50 -16.19 22.25
C GLY A 275 0.25 -15.57 20.88
N ASN A 276 -0.61 -14.58 20.80
CA ASN A 276 -1.00 -13.99 19.54
C ASN A 276 -0.13 -12.77 19.17
N ALA A 277 0.13 -12.60 17.89
CA ALA A 277 0.64 -11.35 17.36
C ALA A 277 -0.44 -10.25 17.44
N GLY A 278 -0.02 -9.00 17.48
CA GLY A 278 -0.94 -7.86 17.52
C GLY A 278 -1.40 -7.42 16.13
N ASP A 279 -2.54 -6.76 16.11
CA ASP A 279 -3.09 -6.14 14.89
C ASP A 279 -2.30 -4.89 14.49
N ILE A 280 -2.25 -4.62 13.20
CA ILE A 280 -1.64 -3.43 12.61
C ILE A 280 -2.72 -2.63 11.88
N ASN A 281 -2.94 -1.39 12.30
CA ASN A 281 -3.93 -0.50 11.72
C ASN A 281 -3.25 0.78 11.22
N ILE A 282 -3.36 1.06 9.93
CA ILE A 282 -2.81 2.26 9.27
C ILE A 282 -3.97 3.06 8.70
N SER A 283 -4.11 4.32 9.16
CA SER A 283 -5.01 5.30 8.56
C SER A 283 -4.18 6.49 8.10
N ALA A 284 -4.22 6.82 6.79
CA ALA A 284 -3.34 7.82 6.22
C ALA A 284 -3.95 8.54 5.00
N GLY A 285 -3.26 9.59 4.52
CA GLY A 285 -3.51 10.17 3.20
C GLY A 285 -3.14 9.18 2.10
N SER A 286 -1.92 8.63 2.15
CA SER A 286 -1.40 7.60 1.25
C SER A 286 -0.47 6.63 1.98
N LEU A 287 -0.22 5.44 1.40
CA LEU A 287 0.75 4.47 1.89
C LEU A 287 1.73 4.10 0.79
N SER A 288 3.03 4.12 1.11
CA SER A 288 4.10 3.65 0.22
C SER A 288 4.99 2.66 0.95
N VAL A 289 5.18 1.47 0.40
CA VAL A 289 6.07 0.42 0.93
C VAL A 289 6.94 -0.08 -0.22
N THR A 290 8.21 0.35 -0.23
CA THR A 290 9.06 0.21 -1.42
C THR A 290 10.43 -0.38 -1.11
N ASN A 291 11.11 -0.84 -2.16
CA ASN A 291 12.50 -1.30 -2.10
C ASN A 291 12.79 -2.35 -1.01
N GLY A 292 11.86 -3.30 -0.86
CA GLY A 292 11.97 -4.41 0.08
C GLY A 292 11.49 -4.15 1.49
N ALA A 293 10.92 -2.98 1.79
CA ALA A 293 10.28 -2.70 3.07
C ALA A 293 8.99 -3.52 3.26
N VAL A 294 8.60 -3.79 4.52
CA VAL A 294 7.50 -4.73 4.80
C VAL A 294 6.59 -4.30 5.96
N LEU A 295 5.32 -4.65 5.85
CA LEU A 295 4.34 -4.67 6.94
C LEU A 295 4.08 -6.12 7.31
N THR A 296 4.28 -6.51 8.58
CA THR A 296 4.29 -7.94 8.92
C THR A 296 3.52 -8.26 10.20
N SER A 297 2.75 -9.36 10.16
CA SER A 297 2.26 -10.05 11.33
C SER A 297 2.61 -11.54 11.21
N PHE A 298 3.70 -11.96 11.88
CA PHE A 298 4.28 -13.29 11.74
C PHE A 298 4.14 -14.14 12.99
N VAL A 299 3.89 -15.44 12.77
CA VAL A 299 3.97 -16.45 13.82
C VAL A 299 5.02 -17.50 13.46
N PHE A 300 6.11 -17.53 14.22
CA PHE A 300 7.14 -18.57 14.19
C PHE A 300 6.96 -19.61 15.30
N GLY A 301 6.19 -19.28 16.34
CA GLY A 301 5.84 -20.11 17.49
C GLY A 301 4.40 -20.64 17.43
N SER A 302 3.66 -20.52 18.52
CA SER A 302 2.25 -20.94 18.62
C SER A 302 1.35 -19.77 18.95
N GLY A 303 0.27 -19.59 18.19
CA GLY A 303 -0.73 -18.53 18.32
C GLY A 303 -1.15 -17.99 16.94
N ASN A 304 -2.07 -17.06 16.93
CA ASN A 304 -2.59 -16.49 15.68
C ASN A 304 -1.77 -15.26 15.26
N ALA A 305 -1.63 -15.06 13.96
CA ALA A 305 -1.18 -13.79 13.42
C ALA A 305 -2.27 -12.72 13.62
N GLY A 306 -1.86 -11.47 13.82
CA GLY A 306 -2.78 -10.34 13.85
C GLY A 306 -3.17 -9.87 12.45
N ASN A 307 -4.29 -9.18 12.35
CA ASN A 307 -4.77 -8.62 11.11
C ASN A 307 -3.99 -7.36 10.74
N ILE A 308 -3.86 -7.09 9.44
CA ILE A 308 -3.26 -5.87 8.93
C ILE A 308 -4.31 -5.10 8.13
N THR A 309 -4.69 -3.94 8.64
CA THR A 309 -5.71 -3.08 8.03
C THR A 309 -5.06 -1.78 7.56
N VAL A 310 -5.25 -1.48 6.28
CA VAL A 310 -4.81 -0.25 5.61
C VAL A 310 -6.05 0.49 5.11
N ASP A 311 -6.31 1.66 5.66
CA ASP A 311 -7.41 2.54 5.25
C ASP A 311 -6.84 3.92 4.88
N VAL A 312 -6.68 4.17 3.59
CA VAL A 312 -6.09 5.41 3.08
C VAL A 312 -7.02 6.11 2.10
N LYS A 313 -6.90 7.44 2.07
CA LYS A 313 -7.77 8.28 1.23
C LYS A 313 -7.43 8.18 -0.26
N ASN A 314 -6.14 8.13 -0.58
CA ASN A 314 -5.63 8.25 -1.95
C ASN A 314 -5.04 6.94 -2.45
N GLU A 315 -3.74 6.79 -2.41
CA GLU A 315 -2.99 5.73 -3.08
C GLU A 315 -2.28 4.80 -2.11
N VAL A 316 -2.26 3.52 -2.46
CA VAL A 316 -1.43 2.49 -1.83
C VAL A 316 -0.46 1.98 -2.88
N LEU A 317 0.83 2.08 -2.59
CA LEU A 317 1.92 1.57 -3.43
C LEU A 317 2.73 0.52 -2.68
N PHE A 318 2.84 -0.67 -3.26
CA PHE A 318 3.82 -1.68 -2.90
C PHE A 318 4.72 -1.95 -4.11
N SER A 319 6.02 -1.70 -4.01
CA SER A 319 6.90 -1.87 -5.17
C SER A 319 8.30 -2.31 -4.80
N GLY A 320 8.86 -3.23 -5.57
CA GLY A 320 10.26 -3.58 -5.55
C GLY A 320 10.67 -4.67 -4.57
N VAL A 321 11.94 -5.07 -4.70
CA VAL A 321 12.60 -6.11 -3.89
C VAL A 321 13.98 -5.61 -3.49
N ALA A 322 14.31 -5.67 -2.20
CA ALA A 322 15.68 -5.49 -1.74
C ALA A 322 16.47 -6.79 -1.93
N ILE A 323 17.58 -6.71 -2.63
CA ILE A 323 18.53 -7.82 -2.79
C ILE A 323 19.58 -7.70 -1.67
N ARG A 324 19.72 -8.75 -0.86
CA ARG A 324 20.64 -8.77 0.30
C ARG A 324 21.40 -10.09 0.35
N GLU A 325 22.53 -10.09 1.04
CA GLU A 325 23.42 -11.26 1.12
C GLU A 325 22.75 -12.53 1.67
N ARG A 326 21.90 -12.40 2.70
CA ARG A 326 21.27 -13.57 3.34
C ARG A 326 19.95 -13.97 2.68
N TYR A 327 19.10 -13.03 2.37
CA TYR A 327 17.84 -13.26 1.66
C TYR A 327 17.24 -11.96 1.13
N ASN A 328 16.58 -12.06 -0.01
CA ASN A 328 15.89 -10.94 -0.63
C ASN A 328 14.58 -10.65 0.12
N SER A 329 14.21 -9.38 0.26
CA SER A 329 12.95 -8.95 0.83
C SER A 329 12.09 -8.31 -0.24
N ALA A 330 10.92 -8.87 -0.51
CA ALA A 330 9.93 -8.24 -1.39
C ALA A 330 9.07 -7.26 -0.59
N SER A 331 8.85 -6.08 -1.12
CA SER A 331 7.93 -5.09 -0.53
C SER A 331 6.53 -5.67 -0.36
N GLY A 332 5.83 -5.32 0.70
CA GLY A 332 4.45 -5.78 0.82
C GLY A 332 3.92 -5.96 2.23
N ILE A 333 2.80 -6.69 2.29
CA ILE A 333 2.11 -7.08 3.53
C ILE A 333 2.19 -8.59 3.70
N TYR A 334 2.53 -9.02 4.90
CA TYR A 334 2.64 -10.44 5.25
C TYR A 334 1.96 -10.72 6.60
N ALA A 335 0.86 -11.49 6.59
CA ALA A 335 0.13 -11.91 7.78
C ALA A 335 0.08 -13.45 7.82
N SER A 336 1.16 -14.10 8.30
CA SER A 336 1.43 -15.50 7.96
C SER A 336 1.90 -16.33 9.14
N ILE A 337 1.57 -17.62 9.10
CA ILE A 337 2.20 -18.66 9.90
C ILE A 337 3.43 -19.16 9.15
N THR A 338 4.62 -18.97 9.70
CA THR A 338 5.88 -18.97 8.92
C THR A 338 6.76 -20.19 9.11
N SER A 339 6.48 -21.07 10.09
CA SER A 339 7.26 -22.29 10.34
C SER A 339 6.39 -23.54 10.22
N PRO A 340 6.94 -24.67 9.70
CA PRO A 340 6.24 -25.95 9.70
C PRO A 340 5.81 -26.44 11.10
N THR A 341 6.49 -26.01 12.13
CA THR A 341 6.19 -26.37 13.54
C THR A 341 5.24 -25.38 14.23
N SER A 342 4.89 -24.28 13.58
CA SER A 342 3.97 -23.28 14.12
C SER A 342 2.53 -23.80 14.12
N VAL A 343 1.77 -23.37 15.14
CA VAL A 343 0.34 -23.70 15.30
C VAL A 343 -0.44 -22.42 15.51
N GLY A 344 -1.48 -22.20 14.68
CA GLY A 344 -2.36 -21.02 14.74
C GLY A 344 -2.80 -20.58 13.36
N ASN A 345 -3.68 -19.60 13.28
CA ASN A 345 -4.22 -19.09 12.03
C ASN A 345 -3.47 -17.86 11.54
N GLY A 346 -3.37 -17.70 10.23
CA GLY A 346 -2.92 -16.48 9.58
C GLY A 346 -3.86 -15.31 9.85
N GLY A 347 -3.35 -14.08 9.79
CA GLY A 347 -4.16 -12.87 9.92
C GLY A 347 -4.72 -12.40 8.57
N ASP A 348 -5.83 -11.69 8.61
CA ASP A 348 -6.43 -11.09 7.42
C ASP A 348 -5.68 -9.82 6.99
N ILE A 349 -5.66 -9.58 5.67
CA ILE A 349 -5.15 -8.35 5.06
C ILE A 349 -6.33 -7.58 4.48
N ASN A 350 -6.59 -6.38 5.00
CA ASN A 350 -7.69 -5.54 4.56
C ASN A 350 -7.16 -4.21 4.03
N ILE A 351 -7.45 -3.88 2.76
CA ILE A 351 -7.00 -2.66 2.10
C ILE A 351 -8.19 -1.87 1.58
N ARG A 352 -8.27 -0.59 1.96
CA ARG A 352 -9.20 0.40 1.40
C ARG A 352 -8.42 1.59 0.88
N ALA A 353 -8.65 1.96 -0.39
CA ALA A 353 -7.95 3.06 -1.05
C ALA A 353 -8.74 3.64 -2.23
N THR A 354 -8.22 4.70 -2.85
CA THR A 354 -8.69 5.15 -4.17
C THR A 354 -8.01 4.37 -5.28
N ASN A 355 -6.68 4.17 -5.21
CA ASN A 355 -5.91 3.35 -6.14
C ASN A 355 -4.97 2.41 -5.35
N LEU A 356 -4.67 1.26 -5.94
CA LEU A 356 -3.69 0.29 -5.43
C LEU A 356 -2.77 -0.14 -6.56
N GLU A 357 -1.47 -0.07 -6.30
CA GLU A 357 -0.44 -0.65 -7.14
C GLU A 357 0.41 -1.64 -6.35
N VAL A 358 0.63 -2.83 -6.93
CA VAL A 358 1.53 -3.87 -6.41
C VAL A 358 2.42 -4.29 -7.56
N SER A 359 3.68 -3.83 -7.57
CA SER A 359 4.55 -3.95 -8.74
C SER A 359 5.96 -4.43 -8.40
N ASN A 360 6.73 -4.80 -9.43
CA ASN A 360 8.15 -5.16 -9.32
C ASN A 360 8.46 -6.25 -8.29
N GLY A 361 7.59 -7.28 -8.20
CA GLY A 361 7.74 -8.40 -7.28
C GLY A 361 7.21 -8.18 -5.88
N ALA A 362 6.51 -7.07 -5.61
CA ALA A 362 5.86 -6.79 -4.33
C ALA A 362 4.66 -7.73 -4.08
N ARG A 363 4.30 -7.96 -2.80
CA ARG A 363 3.33 -8.99 -2.44
C ARG A 363 2.39 -8.61 -1.31
N LEU A 364 1.13 -9.03 -1.44
CA LEU A 364 0.18 -9.16 -0.36
C LEU A 364 0.05 -10.65 -0.04
N SER A 365 0.43 -11.10 1.17
CA SER A 365 0.60 -12.52 1.45
C SER A 365 0.04 -12.94 2.80
N ALA A 366 -0.95 -13.82 2.80
CA ALA A 366 -1.51 -14.46 3.98
C ALA A 366 -1.37 -15.99 3.83
N ARG A 367 -0.27 -16.57 4.33
CA ARG A 367 0.10 -17.98 4.09
C ARG A 367 0.26 -18.76 5.38
N THR A 368 0.06 -20.08 5.30
CA THR A 368 0.43 -21.01 6.36
C THR A 368 1.42 -22.06 5.88
N TYR A 369 2.53 -22.19 6.62
CA TYR A 369 3.49 -23.29 6.49
C TYR A 369 3.30 -24.32 7.59
N GLY A 370 2.59 -23.98 8.67
CA GLY A 370 2.33 -24.79 9.85
C GLY A 370 0.92 -25.34 9.89
N GLN A 371 0.40 -25.54 11.11
CA GLN A 371 -0.95 -26.03 11.36
C GLN A 371 -1.89 -24.86 11.67
N GLY A 372 -2.94 -24.71 10.87
CA GLY A 372 -4.00 -23.69 10.95
C GLY A 372 -4.32 -23.11 9.59
N ASP A 373 -5.40 -22.38 9.51
CA ASP A 373 -5.87 -21.78 8.27
C ASP A 373 -5.06 -20.52 7.90
N ALA A 374 -4.88 -20.27 6.62
CA ALA A 374 -4.35 -19.01 6.12
C ALA A 374 -5.39 -17.88 6.26
N GLY A 375 -4.95 -16.63 6.37
CA GLY A 375 -5.86 -15.48 6.42
C GLY A 375 -6.41 -15.09 5.05
N ASN A 376 -7.43 -14.24 5.06
CA ASN A 376 -8.04 -13.71 3.84
C ASN A 376 -7.34 -12.42 3.38
N ILE A 377 -7.50 -12.09 2.10
CA ILE A 377 -7.08 -10.80 1.52
C ILE A 377 -8.31 -10.11 0.97
N ASN A 378 -8.67 -8.96 1.56
CA ASN A 378 -9.82 -8.17 1.16
C ASN A 378 -9.36 -6.81 0.66
N ILE A 379 -9.59 -6.53 -0.61
CA ILE A 379 -9.16 -5.32 -1.30
C ILE A 379 -10.40 -4.58 -1.81
N ASN A 380 -10.65 -3.39 -1.29
CA ASN A 380 -11.74 -2.52 -1.71
C ASN A 380 -11.16 -1.18 -2.18
N VAL A 381 -11.07 -1.00 -3.48
CA VAL A 381 -10.45 0.17 -4.13
C VAL A 381 -11.47 0.86 -5.02
N ARG A 382 -11.61 2.17 -4.86
CA ARG A 382 -12.67 2.90 -5.55
C ARG A 382 -12.45 3.03 -7.06
N LYS A 383 -11.20 3.11 -7.52
CA LYS A 383 -10.86 3.32 -8.95
C LYS A 383 -10.10 2.14 -9.52
N GLY A 384 -8.78 2.18 -9.48
CA GLY A 384 -7.93 1.24 -10.19
C GLY A 384 -7.04 0.39 -9.29
N ILE A 385 -6.92 -0.88 -9.67
CA ILE A 385 -5.95 -1.81 -9.10
C ILE A 385 -5.02 -2.27 -10.22
N LEU A 386 -3.72 -2.19 -9.96
CA LEU A 386 -2.67 -2.71 -10.83
C LEU A 386 -1.82 -3.72 -10.06
N PHE A 387 -1.74 -4.95 -10.58
CA PHE A 387 -0.71 -5.92 -10.24
C PHE A 387 0.22 -6.05 -11.45
N ASP A 388 1.51 -5.76 -11.28
CA ASP A 388 2.44 -5.69 -12.40
C ASP A 388 3.78 -6.35 -12.11
N GLY A 389 4.20 -7.20 -13.02
CA GLY A 389 5.56 -7.68 -13.13
C GLY A 389 5.98 -8.79 -12.18
N VAL A 390 7.24 -9.17 -12.34
CA VAL A 390 7.92 -10.22 -11.58
C VAL A 390 9.23 -9.66 -11.06
N GLY A 391 9.50 -9.80 -9.76
CA GLY A 391 10.77 -9.44 -9.14
C GLY A 391 11.64 -10.64 -8.81
N ALA A 392 12.78 -10.42 -8.17
CA ALA A 392 13.73 -11.47 -7.78
C ALA A 392 13.15 -12.55 -6.84
N ARG A 393 12.04 -12.28 -6.18
CA ARG A 393 11.33 -13.26 -5.33
C ARG A 393 10.11 -13.89 -6.01
N GLY A 394 9.87 -13.60 -7.28
CA GLY A 394 8.74 -14.08 -8.08
C GLY A 394 7.68 -12.98 -8.31
N PRO A 395 6.45 -13.37 -8.69
CA PRO A 395 5.43 -12.46 -9.18
C PRO A 395 4.96 -11.45 -8.14
N SER A 396 4.58 -10.27 -8.63
CA SER A 396 3.74 -9.33 -7.90
C SER A 396 2.34 -9.91 -7.74
N GLY A 397 1.65 -9.63 -6.62
CA GLY A 397 0.28 -10.12 -6.51
C GLY A 397 -0.28 -10.22 -5.10
N ALA A 398 -1.44 -10.89 -5.00
CA ALA A 398 -2.13 -11.21 -3.76
C ALA A 398 -2.23 -12.73 -3.60
N PHE A 399 -1.74 -13.24 -2.47
CA PHE A 399 -1.47 -14.65 -2.27
C PHE A 399 -1.99 -15.15 -0.93
N THR A 400 -2.98 -16.04 -0.96
CA THR A 400 -3.35 -16.86 0.19
C THR A 400 -2.98 -18.31 -0.12
N SER A 401 -2.30 -18.99 0.77
CA SER A 401 -1.93 -20.39 0.49
C SER A 401 -1.67 -21.22 1.72
N VAL A 402 -1.94 -22.53 1.57
CA VAL A 402 -1.37 -23.58 2.40
C VAL A 402 -0.16 -24.12 1.65
N GLU A 403 1.03 -23.94 2.21
CA GLU A 403 2.27 -24.40 1.59
C GLU A 403 2.51 -25.91 1.86
N ASP A 404 3.52 -26.51 1.24
CA ASP A 404 3.72 -27.98 1.19
C ASP A 404 3.68 -28.68 2.56
N THR A 405 4.16 -28.03 3.62
CA THR A 405 4.15 -28.57 4.99
C THR A 405 2.90 -28.19 5.78
N GLY A 406 2.06 -27.31 5.25
CA GLY A 406 0.91 -26.73 5.95
C GLY A 406 -0.26 -27.71 6.07
N ILE A 407 -1.00 -27.57 7.16
CA ILE A 407 -2.24 -28.28 7.45
C ILE A 407 -3.31 -27.26 7.81
N GLY A 408 -4.33 -27.10 6.98
CA GLY A 408 -5.40 -26.12 7.11
C GLY A 408 -5.92 -25.69 5.74
N ASN A 409 -6.79 -24.72 5.68
CA ASN A 409 -7.36 -24.22 4.43
C ASN A 409 -6.69 -22.90 4.03
N ALA A 410 -6.56 -22.65 2.74
CA ALA A 410 -6.16 -21.34 2.24
C ALA A 410 -7.30 -20.33 2.47
N GLY A 411 -6.94 -19.07 2.67
CA GLY A 411 -7.92 -17.99 2.79
C GLY A 411 -8.48 -17.56 1.44
N ASN A 412 -9.50 -16.72 1.46
CA ASN A 412 -10.10 -16.15 0.26
C ASN A 412 -9.37 -14.87 -0.18
N VAL A 413 -9.43 -14.57 -1.48
CA VAL A 413 -9.03 -13.28 -2.05
C VAL A 413 -10.28 -12.60 -2.60
N ASN A 414 -10.68 -11.49 -2.00
CA ASN A 414 -11.83 -10.70 -2.40
C ASN A 414 -11.38 -9.33 -2.90
N ILE A 415 -11.73 -8.99 -4.13
CA ILE A 415 -11.34 -7.74 -4.79
C ILE A 415 -12.57 -7.01 -5.31
N THR A 416 -12.69 -5.73 -4.97
CA THR A 416 -13.70 -4.83 -5.53
C THR A 416 -13.03 -3.55 -6.02
N SER A 417 -13.26 -3.19 -7.31
CA SER A 417 -12.70 -1.98 -7.92
C SER A 417 -13.52 -1.56 -9.15
N GLN A 418 -13.22 -0.39 -9.74
CA GLN A 418 -13.70 -0.08 -11.10
C GLN A 418 -12.86 -0.82 -12.14
N THR A 419 -11.55 -0.80 -11.99
CA THR A 419 -10.63 -1.43 -12.95
C THR A 419 -9.64 -2.33 -12.21
N LEU A 420 -9.49 -3.55 -12.69
CA LEU A 420 -8.45 -4.48 -12.25
C LEU A 420 -7.57 -4.85 -13.45
N ARG A 421 -6.28 -4.59 -13.32
CA ARG A 421 -5.26 -5.02 -14.30
C ARG A 421 -4.24 -5.92 -13.62
N VAL A 422 -4.03 -7.11 -14.17
CA VAL A 422 -3.01 -8.06 -13.74
C VAL A 422 -2.13 -8.31 -14.96
N ILE A 423 -0.88 -7.88 -14.93
CA ILE A 423 -0.05 -7.85 -16.14
C ILE A 423 1.38 -8.31 -15.89
N ASN A 424 2.10 -8.63 -16.97
CA ASN A 424 3.54 -8.93 -16.97
C ASN A 424 3.97 -10.04 -16.00
N GLY A 425 3.18 -11.10 -15.92
CA GLY A 425 3.45 -12.25 -15.05
C GLY A 425 3.01 -12.08 -13.61
N ALA A 426 2.31 -11.00 -13.26
CA ALA A 426 1.68 -10.84 -11.95
C ALA A 426 0.59 -11.89 -11.72
N GLN A 427 0.31 -12.23 -10.45
CA GLN A 427 -0.59 -13.33 -10.12
C GLN A 427 -1.49 -13.02 -8.93
N LEU A 428 -2.73 -13.48 -8.99
CA LEU A 428 -3.65 -13.57 -7.87
C LEU A 428 -3.92 -15.05 -7.59
N PHE A 429 -3.62 -15.52 -6.39
CA PHE A 429 -3.95 -16.91 -6.11
C PHE A 429 -4.43 -17.17 -4.68
N SER A 430 -5.34 -18.17 -4.60
CA SER A 430 -5.67 -18.87 -3.38
C SER A 430 -5.48 -20.35 -3.63
N SER A 431 -4.37 -20.93 -3.16
CA SER A 431 -3.95 -22.28 -3.52
C SER A 431 -3.64 -23.12 -2.30
N SER A 432 -3.80 -24.43 -2.41
CA SER A 432 -3.33 -25.40 -1.41
C SER A 432 -2.37 -26.38 -2.05
N LYS A 433 -1.13 -26.41 -1.54
CA LYS A 433 -0.12 -27.43 -1.84
C LYS A 433 0.00 -28.43 -0.70
N GLY A 434 -0.43 -28.05 0.50
CA GLY A 434 -0.44 -28.90 1.70
C GLY A 434 -1.77 -29.64 1.89
N LYS A 435 -2.08 -29.98 3.15
CA LYS A 435 -3.31 -30.70 3.51
C LYS A 435 -4.42 -29.69 3.80
N GLY A 436 -5.41 -29.60 2.92
CA GLY A 436 -6.59 -28.75 3.05
C GLY A 436 -7.04 -28.17 1.72
N ALA A 437 -8.13 -27.44 1.74
CA ALA A 437 -8.72 -26.86 0.55
C ALA A 437 -7.99 -25.55 0.11
N ALA A 438 -7.99 -25.27 -1.18
CA ALA A 438 -7.76 -23.92 -1.65
C ALA A 438 -8.95 -23.03 -1.24
N GLY A 439 -8.72 -21.73 -1.08
CA GLY A 439 -9.80 -20.77 -0.86
C GLY A 439 -10.41 -20.30 -2.19
N ASN A 440 -11.30 -19.33 -2.09
CA ASN A 440 -11.99 -18.79 -3.24
C ASN A 440 -11.43 -17.43 -3.65
N LEU A 441 -11.48 -17.12 -4.95
CA LEU A 441 -11.23 -15.78 -5.46
C LEU A 441 -12.56 -15.18 -5.93
N GLY A 442 -12.96 -14.08 -5.27
CA GLY A 442 -14.13 -13.29 -5.64
C GLY A 442 -13.68 -11.93 -6.16
N ILE A 443 -13.98 -11.61 -7.41
CA ILE A 443 -13.57 -10.35 -8.04
C ILE A 443 -14.77 -9.66 -8.65
N VAL A 444 -14.99 -8.41 -8.26
CA VAL A 444 -16.02 -7.54 -8.81
C VAL A 444 -15.35 -6.26 -9.33
N ALA A 445 -15.45 -6.02 -10.65
CA ALA A 445 -14.93 -4.82 -11.27
C ALA A 445 -15.74 -4.46 -12.53
N ASP A 446 -15.71 -3.20 -12.97
CA ASP A 446 -16.29 -2.87 -14.29
C ASP A 446 -15.43 -3.45 -15.42
N PHE A 447 -14.11 -3.35 -15.28
CA PHE A 447 -13.15 -3.83 -16.27
C PHE A 447 -12.08 -4.70 -15.62
N ILE A 448 -11.88 -5.91 -16.14
CA ILE A 448 -10.82 -6.84 -15.74
C ILE A 448 -9.95 -7.14 -16.95
N SER A 449 -8.64 -6.96 -16.82
CA SER A 449 -7.66 -7.28 -17.85
C SER A 449 -6.53 -8.12 -17.30
N LEU A 450 -6.31 -9.27 -17.93
CA LEU A 450 -5.16 -10.14 -17.72
C LEU A 450 -4.28 -10.09 -18.97
N ASP A 451 -3.00 -9.74 -18.81
CA ASP A 451 -2.12 -9.58 -19.95
C ASP A 451 -0.69 -10.05 -19.68
N ASN A 452 -0.06 -10.62 -20.69
CA ASN A 452 1.34 -11.03 -20.69
C ASN A 452 1.69 -11.99 -19.51
N ARG A 453 1.19 -13.22 -19.56
CA ARG A 453 1.40 -14.29 -18.56
C ARG A 453 0.82 -13.99 -17.19
N ALA A 454 -0.20 -13.15 -17.11
CA ALA A 454 -0.93 -12.93 -15.88
C ALA A 454 -1.77 -14.15 -15.49
N ALA A 455 -2.00 -14.34 -14.19
CA ALA A 455 -2.80 -15.48 -13.75
C ALA A 455 -3.73 -15.16 -12.56
N ILE A 456 -4.95 -15.71 -12.62
CA ILE A 456 -5.88 -15.82 -11.49
C ILE A 456 -6.08 -17.30 -11.21
N THR A 457 -5.68 -17.77 -10.01
CA THR A 457 -5.52 -19.20 -9.76
C THR A 457 -6.09 -19.64 -8.42
N ALA A 458 -6.91 -20.69 -8.40
CA ALA A 458 -7.35 -21.40 -7.20
C ALA A 458 -7.01 -22.90 -7.29
N ASN A 459 -5.76 -23.21 -7.60
CA ASN A 459 -5.29 -24.60 -7.79
C ASN A 459 -5.09 -25.31 -6.45
N THR A 460 -5.29 -26.63 -6.44
CA THR A 460 -5.28 -27.40 -5.20
C THR A 460 -4.71 -28.82 -5.39
N VAL A 461 -4.13 -29.35 -4.31
CA VAL A 461 -3.79 -30.77 -4.16
C VAL A 461 -4.69 -31.48 -3.15
N GLY A 462 -5.63 -30.76 -2.44
CA GLY A 462 -6.40 -31.31 -1.30
C GLY A 462 -7.78 -30.72 -1.15
N GLY A 463 -8.61 -30.42 -1.95
CA GLY A 463 -9.96 -29.81 -1.81
C GLY A 463 -10.19 -28.77 -2.88
N ARG A 464 -11.39 -28.23 -2.95
CA ARG A 464 -11.77 -27.31 -4.03
C ARG A 464 -11.42 -25.86 -3.70
N GLY A 465 -10.96 -25.11 -4.72
CA GLY A 465 -10.94 -23.67 -4.76
C GLY A 465 -11.84 -23.18 -5.90
N ASN A 466 -12.57 -22.08 -5.71
CA ASN A 466 -13.46 -21.56 -6.75
C ASN A 466 -13.05 -20.14 -7.16
N ILE A 467 -13.42 -19.77 -8.38
CA ILE A 467 -13.23 -18.42 -8.91
C ILE A 467 -14.60 -17.87 -9.33
N ASP A 468 -14.96 -16.70 -8.81
CA ASP A 468 -16.17 -15.95 -9.20
C ASP A 468 -15.76 -14.57 -9.68
N LEU A 469 -15.94 -14.30 -10.98
CA LEU A 469 -15.61 -13.03 -11.62
C LEU A 469 -16.90 -12.36 -12.11
N ASN A 470 -17.08 -11.11 -11.68
CA ASN A 470 -18.18 -10.27 -12.11
C ASN A 470 -17.61 -8.97 -12.71
N ALA A 471 -17.79 -8.79 -14.03
CA ALA A 471 -17.26 -7.63 -14.75
C ALA A 471 -18.24 -7.16 -15.84
N LYS A 472 -18.09 -5.94 -16.35
CA LYS A 472 -18.68 -5.55 -17.63
C LYS A 472 -17.87 -6.15 -18.77
N ASP A 473 -16.54 -5.97 -18.71
CA ASP A 473 -15.63 -6.49 -19.71
C ASP A 473 -14.49 -7.26 -19.05
N LEU A 474 -14.21 -8.47 -19.56
CA LEU A 474 -13.11 -9.32 -19.16
C LEU A 474 -12.24 -9.66 -20.37
N ILE A 475 -10.97 -9.25 -20.32
CA ILE A 475 -10.00 -9.45 -21.40
C ILE A 475 -8.85 -10.32 -20.94
N LEU A 476 -8.56 -11.39 -21.70
CA LEU A 476 -7.39 -12.23 -21.52
C LEU A 476 -6.49 -12.14 -22.77
N HIS A 477 -5.20 -11.85 -22.54
CA HIS A 477 -4.27 -11.66 -23.63
C HIS A 477 -2.90 -12.23 -23.31
N ARG A 478 -2.16 -12.66 -24.33
CA ARG A 478 -0.76 -13.09 -24.27
C ARG A 478 -0.46 -14.10 -23.15
N ASN A 479 -1.03 -15.33 -23.27
CA ASN A 479 -0.80 -16.43 -22.35
C ASN A 479 -1.22 -16.13 -20.89
N SER A 480 -2.39 -15.51 -20.73
CA SER A 480 -2.91 -15.16 -19.41
C SER A 480 -4.08 -16.06 -19.03
N ASN A 481 -4.07 -16.59 -17.81
CA ASN A 481 -4.88 -17.76 -17.48
C ASN A 481 -5.76 -17.55 -16.23
N ILE A 482 -6.95 -18.16 -16.25
CA ILE A 482 -7.85 -18.29 -15.10
C ILE A 482 -8.02 -19.79 -14.82
N THR A 483 -7.52 -20.27 -13.64
CA THR A 483 -7.41 -21.70 -13.41
C THR A 483 -7.87 -22.13 -12.02
N THR A 484 -8.62 -23.24 -11.96
CA THR A 484 -8.97 -23.96 -10.73
C THR A 484 -8.57 -25.43 -10.83
N ASN A 485 -7.35 -25.68 -11.31
CA ASN A 485 -6.87 -27.03 -11.58
C ASN A 485 -6.58 -27.80 -10.30
N ALA A 486 -6.92 -29.08 -10.29
CA ALA A 486 -6.64 -29.99 -9.20
C ALA A 486 -5.63 -31.06 -9.60
N THR A 487 -4.78 -31.45 -8.63
CA THR A 487 -3.87 -32.60 -8.74
C THR A 487 -4.07 -33.51 -7.53
N GLY A 488 -3.70 -34.79 -7.66
CA GLY A 488 -3.85 -35.81 -6.62
C GLY A 488 -5.13 -36.61 -6.74
N SER A 489 -5.04 -37.87 -6.27
CA SER A 489 -6.13 -38.85 -6.35
C SER A 489 -7.37 -38.36 -5.59
N ASN A 490 -8.54 -38.43 -6.23
CA ASN A 490 -9.85 -38.03 -5.73
C ASN A 490 -10.08 -36.49 -5.58
N ASN A 491 -9.20 -35.66 -6.13
CA ASN A 491 -9.40 -34.21 -6.11
C ASN A 491 -10.14 -33.74 -7.37
N ILE A 492 -11.32 -33.16 -7.17
CA ILE A 492 -12.13 -32.58 -8.23
C ILE A 492 -11.61 -31.18 -8.54
N GLY A 493 -11.52 -30.81 -9.82
CA GLY A 493 -11.29 -29.42 -10.24
C GLY A 493 -12.26 -28.45 -9.58
N GLY A 494 -11.83 -27.24 -9.31
CA GLY A 494 -12.70 -26.21 -8.71
C GLY A 494 -13.75 -25.72 -9.70
N ASN A 495 -14.60 -24.81 -9.26
CA ASN A 495 -15.59 -24.18 -10.13
C ASN A 495 -15.13 -22.78 -10.55
N ILE A 496 -15.38 -22.44 -11.81
CA ILE A 496 -15.19 -21.09 -12.34
C ILE A 496 -16.56 -20.55 -12.75
N LYS A 497 -16.94 -19.40 -12.19
CA LYS A 497 -18.13 -18.68 -12.60
C LYS A 497 -17.71 -17.29 -13.10
N ILE A 498 -18.14 -16.96 -14.30
CA ILE A 498 -17.87 -15.67 -14.94
C ILE A 498 -19.18 -15.05 -15.37
N ASN A 499 -19.45 -13.84 -14.89
CA ASN A 499 -20.57 -13.02 -15.33
C ASN A 499 -19.99 -11.75 -15.96
N THR A 500 -20.15 -11.59 -17.26
CA THR A 500 -19.61 -10.43 -17.98
C THR A 500 -20.43 -10.11 -19.22
N ASN A 501 -20.44 -8.84 -19.66
CA ASN A 501 -21.04 -8.52 -20.95
C ASN A 501 -20.15 -9.04 -22.08
N ASN A 502 -18.85 -8.77 -22.01
CA ASN A 502 -17.90 -9.22 -23.03
C ASN A 502 -16.75 -10.02 -22.40
N LEU A 503 -16.50 -11.20 -22.93
CA LEU A 503 -15.36 -12.03 -22.65
C LEU A 503 -14.51 -12.12 -23.92
N VAL A 504 -13.30 -11.55 -23.86
CA VAL A 504 -12.45 -11.40 -25.04
C VAL A 504 -11.10 -12.04 -24.79
N ALA A 505 -10.67 -12.89 -25.71
CA ALA A 505 -9.28 -13.35 -25.84
C ALA A 505 -8.87 -13.35 -27.31
N ILE A 506 -7.58 -13.52 -27.57
CA ILE A 506 -7.07 -13.79 -28.92
C ILE A 506 -6.83 -15.29 -29.02
N SER A 507 -7.41 -15.93 -30.00
CA SER A 507 -7.40 -17.39 -30.14
C SER A 507 -5.99 -18.00 -30.10
N GLU A 508 -5.03 -17.37 -30.76
CA GLU A 508 -3.64 -17.85 -30.90
C GLU A 508 -2.74 -17.51 -29.71
N ASN A 509 -3.26 -16.81 -28.68
CA ASN A 509 -2.48 -16.35 -27.54
C ASN A 509 -2.42 -17.34 -26.37
N ASN A 510 -3.02 -18.52 -26.49
CA ASN A 510 -3.04 -19.55 -25.45
C ASN A 510 -3.42 -18.98 -24.06
N SER A 511 -4.53 -18.26 -24.04
CA SER A 511 -5.05 -17.64 -22.81
C SER A 511 -6.28 -18.42 -22.34
N ASP A 512 -6.12 -19.23 -21.28
CA ASP A 512 -7.05 -20.29 -20.94
C ASP A 512 -7.93 -20.00 -19.74
N ILE A 513 -9.13 -20.57 -19.76
CA ILE A 513 -10.02 -20.72 -18.60
C ILE A 513 -10.15 -22.22 -18.33
N SER A 514 -9.55 -22.70 -17.23
CA SER A 514 -9.47 -24.14 -16.99
C SER A 514 -9.84 -24.58 -15.58
N ALA A 515 -10.70 -25.58 -15.49
CA ALA A 515 -11.12 -26.26 -14.27
C ALA A 515 -10.78 -27.77 -14.34
N ASN A 516 -9.54 -28.09 -14.64
CA ASN A 516 -9.08 -29.45 -14.94
C ASN A 516 -8.70 -30.22 -13.68
N SER A 517 -8.73 -31.54 -13.77
CA SER A 517 -8.13 -32.46 -12.78
C SER A 517 -7.29 -33.51 -13.48
N THR A 518 -6.04 -33.67 -13.02
CA THR A 518 -5.11 -34.63 -13.65
C THR A 518 -5.38 -36.09 -13.30
N GLU A 519 -5.94 -36.32 -12.11
CA GLU A 519 -6.08 -37.69 -11.56
C GLU A 519 -7.52 -38.06 -11.25
N PHE A 520 -8.46 -37.15 -11.36
CA PHE A 520 -9.86 -37.38 -11.03
C PHE A 520 -10.80 -36.60 -11.94
N ARG A 521 -11.86 -36.04 -11.39
CA ARG A 521 -12.92 -35.35 -12.15
C ARG A 521 -12.61 -33.89 -12.35
N GLY A 522 -12.80 -33.39 -13.58
CA GLY A 522 -12.80 -31.95 -13.88
C GLY A 522 -13.88 -31.20 -13.11
N GLY A 523 -13.68 -29.90 -12.94
CA GLY A 523 -14.62 -28.99 -12.26
C GLY A 523 -15.72 -28.49 -13.20
N ASN A 524 -16.42 -27.43 -12.77
CA ASN A 524 -17.46 -26.79 -13.59
C ASN A 524 -17.03 -25.40 -13.99
N VAL A 525 -17.23 -25.05 -15.26
CA VAL A 525 -17.05 -23.68 -15.79
C VAL A 525 -18.41 -23.18 -16.25
N THR A 526 -18.89 -22.11 -15.64
CA THR A 526 -20.15 -21.44 -16.01
C THR A 526 -19.82 -20.02 -16.45
N ILE A 527 -20.13 -19.68 -17.69
CA ILE A 527 -19.90 -18.36 -18.28
C ILE A 527 -21.23 -17.78 -18.72
N ASN A 528 -21.62 -16.68 -18.11
CA ASN A 528 -22.78 -15.87 -18.51
C ASN A 528 -22.24 -14.63 -19.22
N THR A 529 -22.43 -14.53 -20.54
CA THR A 529 -21.87 -13.42 -21.32
C THR A 529 -22.75 -13.08 -22.51
N THR A 530 -22.78 -11.82 -22.91
CA THR A 530 -23.41 -11.38 -24.17
C THR A 530 -22.50 -11.65 -25.35
N GLY A 531 -21.18 -11.38 -25.22
CA GLY A 531 -20.17 -11.60 -26.25
C GLY A 531 -19.02 -12.49 -25.77
N LEU A 532 -18.70 -13.51 -26.54
CA LEU A 532 -17.52 -14.38 -26.32
C LEU A 532 -16.68 -14.40 -27.60
N PHE A 533 -15.44 -13.92 -27.48
CA PHE A 533 -14.53 -13.77 -28.62
C PHE A 533 -13.20 -14.44 -28.34
N GLY A 534 -12.71 -15.23 -29.30
CA GLY A 534 -11.38 -15.83 -29.32
C GLY A 534 -11.16 -17.02 -28.37
N LEU A 535 -12.09 -17.33 -27.46
CA LEU A 535 -12.09 -18.51 -26.60
C LEU A 535 -13.04 -19.58 -27.16
N GLN A 536 -12.63 -20.83 -27.07
CA GLN A 536 -13.44 -21.95 -27.51
C GLN A 536 -13.43 -23.08 -26.47
N PHE A 537 -14.60 -23.68 -26.23
CA PHE A 537 -14.66 -24.91 -25.45
C PHE A 537 -13.93 -26.06 -26.18
N ARG A 538 -13.09 -26.78 -25.47
CA ARG A 538 -12.43 -28.01 -25.91
C ARG A 538 -12.37 -29.03 -24.78
N ASP A 539 -12.41 -30.32 -25.13
CA ASP A 539 -12.36 -31.41 -24.16
C ASP A 539 -10.99 -31.58 -23.49
N ALA A 540 -9.94 -31.07 -24.12
CA ALA A 540 -8.57 -31.07 -23.61
C ALA A 540 -7.85 -29.76 -23.98
N PRO A 541 -6.86 -29.31 -23.16
CA PRO A 541 -6.06 -28.13 -23.47
C PRO A 541 -5.30 -28.25 -24.79
N THR A 542 -5.19 -27.15 -25.53
CA THR A 542 -4.40 -27.04 -26.77
C THR A 542 -3.42 -25.84 -26.68
N ASN A 543 -2.81 -25.47 -27.78
CA ASN A 543 -1.97 -24.27 -27.87
C ASN A 543 -2.79 -23.01 -28.26
N MET A 544 -4.12 -23.11 -28.21
CA MET A 544 -5.04 -22.02 -28.49
C MET A 544 -5.68 -21.54 -27.19
N SER A 545 -6.42 -20.45 -27.22
CA SER A 545 -7.17 -19.98 -26.07
C SER A 545 -8.41 -20.86 -25.82
N ASP A 546 -8.36 -21.64 -24.75
CA ASP A 546 -9.30 -22.72 -24.45
C ASP A 546 -10.18 -22.43 -23.23
N ILE A 547 -11.39 -22.99 -23.25
CA ILE A 547 -12.20 -23.19 -22.05
C ILE A 547 -12.27 -24.71 -21.82
N THR A 548 -11.70 -25.21 -20.72
CA THR A 548 -11.61 -26.63 -20.43
C THR A 548 -12.09 -27.02 -19.04
N ALA A 549 -12.61 -28.21 -18.90
CA ALA A 549 -12.95 -28.85 -17.63
C ALA A 549 -12.58 -30.36 -17.70
N SER A 550 -11.39 -30.67 -18.21
CA SER A 550 -10.95 -32.05 -18.44
C SER A 550 -10.71 -32.79 -17.14
N GLY A 551 -11.11 -34.08 -17.11
CA GLY A 551 -10.78 -35.03 -16.05
C GLY A 551 -9.63 -35.95 -16.46
N ALA A 552 -9.31 -36.94 -15.62
CA ALA A 552 -8.30 -37.96 -15.89
C ALA A 552 -8.60 -38.76 -17.15
N ASN A 553 -9.82 -38.84 -17.56
CA ASN A 553 -10.29 -39.40 -18.84
C ASN A 553 -11.62 -38.71 -19.24
N SER A 554 -12.11 -38.97 -20.44
CA SER A 554 -13.30 -38.34 -20.99
C SER A 554 -14.58 -38.57 -20.19
N GLN A 555 -14.71 -39.68 -19.46
CA GLN A 555 -15.87 -39.99 -18.61
C GLN A 555 -15.84 -39.16 -17.30
N LEU A 556 -14.69 -38.64 -16.94
CA LEU A 556 -14.47 -37.80 -15.76
C LEU A 556 -14.36 -36.31 -16.10
N ASN A 557 -14.64 -35.92 -17.34
CA ASN A 557 -14.73 -34.50 -17.68
C ASN A 557 -15.79 -33.81 -16.83
N GLY A 558 -15.50 -32.57 -16.46
CA GLY A 558 -16.44 -31.68 -15.80
C GLY A 558 -17.44 -31.09 -16.79
N THR A 559 -18.11 -30.03 -16.37
CA THR A 559 -19.14 -29.38 -17.18
C THR A 559 -18.69 -27.97 -17.58
N VAL A 560 -18.85 -27.64 -18.87
CA VAL A 560 -18.70 -26.27 -19.37
C VAL A 560 -20.07 -25.80 -19.87
N GLN A 561 -20.60 -24.75 -19.25
CA GLN A 561 -21.86 -24.13 -19.62
C GLN A 561 -21.61 -22.66 -20.02
N ILE A 562 -21.96 -22.32 -21.25
CA ILE A 562 -21.83 -20.97 -21.79
C ILE A 562 -23.24 -20.47 -22.11
N ASN A 563 -23.71 -19.53 -21.31
CA ASN A 563 -25.03 -18.91 -21.47
C ASN A 563 -24.88 -17.60 -22.21
N ARG A 564 -25.45 -17.51 -23.41
CA ARG A 564 -25.52 -16.28 -24.21
C ARG A 564 -27.01 -15.97 -24.45
N PRO A 565 -27.41 -14.68 -24.48
CA PRO A 565 -28.72 -14.34 -25.01
C PRO A 565 -28.84 -14.89 -26.42
N GLU A 566 -29.96 -15.50 -26.77
CA GLU A 566 -30.31 -15.79 -28.16
C GLU A 566 -30.42 -14.44 -28.90
N VAL A 567 -29.36 -14.00 -29.52
CA VAL A 567 -29.40 -12.91 -30.49
C VAL A 567 -29.79 -13.58 -31.80
N ASP A 568 -31.03 -13.42 -32.19
CA ASP A 568 -31.43 -13.75 -33.57
C ASP A 568 -30.69 -12.79 -34.51
N PRO A 569 -29.63 -13.27 -35.22
CA PRO A 569 -28.88 -12.41 -36.12
C PRO A 569 -29.68 -11.94 -37.31
N THR A 570 -30.87 -12.52 -37.52
CA THR A 570 -31.80 -12.16 -38.62
C THR A 570 -32.81 -11.10 -38.18
N GLY A 571 -33.04 -10.90 -36.87
CA GLY A 571 -34.04 -9.98 -36.32
C GLY A 571 -33.80 -8.48 -36.57
N GLY A 572 -32.66 -8.13 -37.16
CA GLY A 572 -32.32 -6.77 -37.55
C GLY A 572 -31.94 -6.61 -39.03
N LEU A 573 -31.95 -7.69 -39.82
CA LEU A 573 -31.75 -7.61 -41.26
C LEU A 573 -33.06 -7.14 -41.90
N ILE A 574 -33.12 -5.86 -42.17
CA ILE A 574 -34.08 -5.34 -43.15
C ILE A 574 -33.67 -5.99 -44.48
N GLU A 575 -34.60 -6.75 -45.11
CA GLU A 575 -34.44 -7.22 -46.48
C GLU A 575 -34.01 -6.03 -47.32
N LEU A 576 -32.76 -6.05 -47.81
CA LEU A 576 -32.34 -5.06 -48.80
C LEU A 576 -33.27 -5.19 -49.98
N LEU A 577 -33.97 -4.11 -50.32
CA LEU A 577 -34.78 -4.02 -51.49
C LEU A 577 -33.94 -4.47 -52.70
N VAL A 578 -34.36 -5.55 -53.37
CA VAL A 578 -33.66 -6.21 -54.46
C VAL A 578 -33.58 -5.31 -55.72
N ASN A 579 -34.17 -4.12 -55.66
CA ASN A 579 -33.97 -3.12 -56.69
C ASN A 579 -32.65 -2.38 -56.45
N ILE A 580 -31.60 -2.89 -57.04
CA ILE A 580 -30.34 -2.15 -57.21
C ILE A 580 -30.66 -0.96 -58.09
N VAL A 581 -30.84 0.19 -57.48
CA VAL A 581 -30.89 1.45 -58.23
C VAL A 581 -29.54 1.62 -58.86
N ASP A 582 -29.49 1.54 -60.20
CA ASP A 582 -28.24 1.76 -60.94
C ASP A 582 -27.73 3.18 -60.62
N PRO A 583 -26.60 3.32 -59.95
CA PRO A 583 -26.09 4.63 -59.53
C PRO A 583 -25.68 5.51 -60.72
N SER A 584 -25.53 4.95 -61.94
CA SER A 584 -25.19 5.70 -63.13
C SER A 584 -26.30 6.67 -63.58
N TYR A 585 -27.54 6.43 -63.14
CA TYR A 585 -28.65 7.36 -63.37
C TYR A 585 -28.83 8.42 -62.29
N LEU A 586 -28.10 8.32 -61.19
CA LEU A 586 -28.19 9.25 -60.05
C LEU A 586 -27.09 10.32 -60.08
N ILE A 587 -26.08 10.15 -60.96
CA ILE A 587 -24.99 11.10 -61.12
C ILE A 587 -25.15 11.80 -62.45
N ALA A 588 -25.64 13.03 -62.44
CA ALA A 588 -25.66 13.87 -63.62
C ALA A 588 -24.24 14.22 -64.03
N GLN A 589 -23.82 13.77 -65.21
CA GLN A 589 -22.49 14.07 -65.80
C GLN A 589 -22.40 15.46 -66.47
N SER A 590 -23.45 16.27 -66.39
CA SER A 590 -23.47 17.64 -66.87
C SER A 590 -24.44 18.50 -66.11
N CYS A 591 -24.21 19.80 -66.03
CA CYS A 591 -25.05 20.74 -65.30
C CYS A 591 -26.51 20.61 -65.71
N PRO A 592 -27.44 20.14 -64.84
CA PRO A 592 -28.84 20.04 -65.23
C PRO A 592 -29.53 21.38 -65.04
N VAL A 593 -30.11 21.85 -66.14
CA VAL A 593 -31.09 22.91 -66.04
C VAL A 593 -32.37 22.35 -65.40
N LYS A 594 -32.64 22.85 -64.21
CA LYS A 594 -33.92 22.73 -63.49
C LYS A 594 -34.37 21.31 -63.10
N GLN A 595 -34.13 20.95 -61.82
CA GLN A 595 -35.15 20.66 -60.83
C GLN A 595 -34.54 20.15 -59.51
N GLY A 596 -34.54 20.98 -58.49
CA GLY A 596 -34.93 20.61 -57.11
C GLY A 596 -34.07 19.63 -56.31
N ASN A 597 -32.80 19.38 -56.65
CA ASN A 597 -31.93 18.57 -55.76
C ASN A 597 -30.94 19.48 -55.06
N THR A 598 -31.16 19.74 -53.78
CA THR A 598 -30.22 20.42 -52.91
C THR A 598 -29.40 19.36 -52.17
N PHE A 599 -28.08 19.36 -52.36
CA PHE A 599 -27.17 18.57 -51.53
C PHE A 599 -26.77 19.41 -50.32
N ILE A 600 -27.25 19.03 -49.13
CA ILE A 600 -26.91 19.70 -47.86
C ILE A 600 -25.94 18.79 -47.11
N ILE A 601 -24.72 19.23 -46.90
CA ILE A 601 -23.77 18.56 -46.00
C ILE A 601 -24.11 19.03 -44.60
N THR A 602 -24.76 18.17 -43.84
CA THR A 602 -25.02 18.38 -42.40
C THR A 602 -24.18 17.40 -41.60
N GLY A 603 -23.00 17.82 -41.14
CA GLY A 603 -22.22 17.01 -40.23
C GLY A 603 -20.73 17.36 -40.17
N ARG A 604 -20.16 17.25 -39.01
CA ARG A 604 -18.70 17.32 -38.79
C ARG A 604 -18.07 15.97 -39.13
N GLY A 605 -17.19 15.93 -40.13
CA GLY A 605 -16.32 14.78 -40.36
C GLY A 605 -16.55 14.11 -41.73
N GLY A 606 -15.47 13.79 -42.38
CA GLY A 606 -15.37 13.30 -43.73
C GLY A 606 -16.26 12.10 -44.07
N LEU A 607 -16.28 11.76 -45.36
CA LEU A 607 -17.01 10.60 -45.86
C LEU A 607 -16.70 9.33 -45.04
N PRO A 608 -17.72 8.51 -44.73
CA PRO A 608 -17.50 7.20 -44.12
C PRO A 608 -16.52 6.38 -44.97
N ILE A 609 -15.62 5.69 -44.35
CA ILE A 609 -14.66 4.78 -44.99
C ILE A 609 -15.47 3.77 -45.82
N SER A 610 -15.13 3.62 -47.10
CA SER A 610 -15.74 2.61 -47.96
C SER A 610 -15.70 1.24 -47.30
N PRO A 611 -16.80 0.46 -47.27
CA PRO A 611 -16.81 -0.88 -46.68
C PRO A 611 -15.73 -1.83 -47.24
N SER A 612 -15.26 -1.59 -48.46
CA SER A 612 -14.14 -2.33 -49.08
C SER A 612 -12.75 -1.91 -48.58
N GLY A 613 -12.63 -0.78 -47.84
CA GLY A 613 -11.39 -0.31 -47.23
C GLY A 613 -11.19 -0.73 -45.75
N ALA A 614 -12.22 -1.27 -45.13
CA ALA A 614 -12.22 -1.61 -43.70
C ALA A 614 -11.37 -2.84 -43.30
N LEU A 615 -10.75 -3.53 -44.25
CA LEU A 615 -9.95 -4.74 -44.02
C LEU A 615 -8.43 -4.54 -44.24
N ARG A 616 -7.93 -3.34 -44.21
CA ARG A 616 -6.47 -3.13 -44.17
C ARG A 616 -5.99 -2.91 -42.74
N SER A 617 -5.24 -3.89 -42.24
CA SER A 617 -4.67 -4.02 -40.89
C SER A 617 -3.49 -3.06 -40.59
N ASN A 618 -3.57 -1.77 -40.98
CA ASN A 618 -2.47 -0.82 -40.76
C ASN A 618 -2.92 0.48 -40.06
N LEU A 619 -3.81 0.34 -39.05
CA LEU A 619 -4.06 1.42 -38.11
C LEU A 619 -3.76 0.91 -36.69
N THR A 620 -2.50 0.54 -36.44
CA THR A 620 -1.96 0.60 -35.10
C THR A 620 -1.65 2.07 -34.82
N ALA A 621 -2.58 2.78 -34.18
CA ALA A 621 -2.22 3.99 -33.50
C ALA A 621 -1.28 3.56 -32.36
N SER A 622 0.03 3.73 -32.53
CA SER A 622 0.99 3.67 -31.44
C SER A 622 0.69 4.86 -30.53
N ILE A 623 0.01 4.61 -29.43
CA ILE A 623 -0.04 5.57 -28.33
C ILE A 623 1.27 5.37 -27.59
N ASP A 624 2.27 6.18 -27.91
CA ASP A 624 3.48 6.30 -27.10
C ASP A 624 3.12 6.97 -25.77
N TRP A 625 3.30 6.22 -24.69
CA TRP A 625 3.22 6.78 -23.35
C TRP A 625 4.49 7.58 -23.09
N VAL A 626 4.34 8.89 -22.93
CA VAL A 626 5.43 9.75 -22.44
C VAL A 626 5.69 9.37 -20.98
N THR A 627 6.80 8.71 -20.73
CA THR A 627 7.28 8.50 -19.36
C THR A 627 7.91 9.78 -18.84
N THR A 628 7.67 10.12 -17.56
CA THR A 628 8.13 11.34 -16.90
C THR A 628 9.65 11.47 -16.76
N ASN A 629 10.44 10.55 -17.32
CA ASN A 629 11.91 10.59 -17.29
C ASN A 629 12.58 11.33 -18.44
N ASP A 630 11.84 11.74 -19.47
CA ASP A 630 12.42 12.48 -20.61
C ASP A 630 12.45 14.02 -20.43
N LEU A 631 12.07 14.52 -19.25
CA LEU A 631 12.03 15.97 -18.97
C LEU A 631 13.24 16.50 -18.18
N LEU A 632 14.29 15.72 -17.99
CA LEU A 632 15.49 16.19 -17.28
C LEU A 632 16.77 16.04 -18.12
N LEU A 633 16.84 16.67 -19.28
CA LEU A 633 18.13 17.05 -19.88
C LEU A 633 17.98 18.29 -20.76
N ASN A 634 18.56 19.37 -20.23
CA ASN A 634 19.00 20.59 -20.94
C ASN A 634 17.94 21.55 -21.50
N HIS A 635 17.65 22.61 -20.73
CA HIS A 635 17.73 23.95 -21.33
C HIS A 635 18.19 25.00 -20.30
N LYS A 636 19.28 25.64 -20.62
CA LYS A 636 19.74 26.91 -20.04
C LYS A 636 18.80 28.02 -20.51
N ASP A 637 18.47 28.87 -19.56
CA ASP A 637 18.10 30.28 -19.64
C ASP A 637 17.57 30.84 -20.95
N THR A 638 16.27 31.17 -20.99
CA THR A 638 15.82 32.50 -21.44
C THR A 638 14.41 32.78 -20.92
N ASN A 639 14.24 33.92 -20.26
CA ASN A 639 12.98 34.50 -19.82
C ASN A 639 11.98 34.65 -20.96
N TYR A 640 10.84 33.95 -20.91
CA TYR A 640 9.61 34.37 -21.56
C TYR A 640 8.41 34.05 -20.65
N LYS A 641 7.68 35.11 -20.31
CA LYS A 641 6.33 35.02 -19.74
C LYS A 641 5.41 34.43 -20.80
N GLU A 642 4.99 33.19 -20.69
CA GLU A 642 3.87 32.66 -21.46
C GLU A 642 2.54 32.95 -20.75
N GLN A 643 1.75 33.83 -21.37
CA GLN A 643 0.31 33.90 -21.15
C GLN A 643 -0.33 32.65 -21.74
N LEU A 644 -1.05 31.89 -20.92
CA LEU A 644 -1.93 30.81 -21.35
C LEU A 644 -3.05 31.37 -22.23
N ILE A 645 -2.87 31.30 -23.54
CA ILE A 645 -3.93 31.54 -24.53
C ILE A 645 -4.67 30.18 -24.65
N LYS A 646 -5.94 30.14 -24.22
CA LYS A 646 -6.86 29.06 -24.57
C LYS A 646 -6.97 29.03 -26.08
N PRO A 647 -6.78 27.89 -26.79
CA PRO A 647 -7.03 27.82 -28.22
C PRO A 647 -8.52 28.04 -28.46
N GLU A 648 -8.87 29.13 -29.15
CA GLU A 648 -10.20 29.30 -29.72
C GLU A 648 -10.35 28.26 -30.83
N ILE A 649 -11.42 27.48 -30.78
CA ILE A 649 -11.79 26.56 -31.86
C ILE A 649 -12.33 27.40 -32.99
N SER A 650 -11.58 27.51 -34.12
CA SER A 650 -12.07 28.15 -35.33
C SER A 650 -12.66 27.11 -36.26
N GLU A 651 -13.82 27.41 -36.83
CA GLU A 651 -14.46 26.57 -37.83
C GLU A 651 -13.75 26.75 -39.19
N ALA A 652 -13.60 25.65 -39.92
CA ALA A 652 -13.06 25.70 -41.26
C ALA A 652 -14.13 26.27 -42.23
N ASP A 653 -13.78 27.30 -42.95
CA ASP A 653 -14.64 28.01 -43.89
C ASP A 653 -14.20 27.82 -45.38
N ASN A 654 -13.10 27.11 -45.60
CA ASN A 654 -12.58 26.84 -46.95
C ASN A 654 -11.82 25.51 -47.02
N TRP A 655 -11.40 25.09 -48.19
CA TRP A 655 -10.63 23.88 -48.40
C TRP A 655 -9.51 24.09 -49.46
N VAL A 656 -8.43 23.32 -49.33
CA VAL A 656 -7.31 23.29 -50.30
C VAL A 656 -6.91 21.85 -50.57
N ILE A 657 -6.28 21.62 -51.74
CA ILE A 657 -5.64 20.33 -52.01
C ILE A 657 -4.14 20.49 -51.76
N SER A 658 -3.58 19.62 -50.90
CA SER A 658 -2.15 19.59 -50.62
C SER A 658 -1.33 19.17 -51.84
N ASN A 659 -0.03 19.43 -51.84
CA ASN A 659 0.88 19.01 -52.93
C ASN A 659 0.95 17.48 -53.11
N TYR A 660 0.32 16.71 -52.22
CA TYR A 660 0.22 15.26 -52.25
C TYR A 660 -1.17 14.77 -52.70
N GLY A 661 -2.06 15.69 -53.13
CA GLY A 661 -3.41 15.35 -53.57
C GLY A 661 -4.44 15.14 -52.45
N GLU A 662 -4.13 15.49 -51.22
CA GLU A 662 -5.04 15.37 -50.07
C GLU A 662 -5.88 16.64 -49.90
N LEU A 663 -7.16 16.48 -49.59
CA LEU A 663 -8.10 17.57 -49.35
C LEU A 663 -7.99 18.03 -47.89
N MET A 664 -7.61 19.29 -47.68
CA MET A 664 -7.47 19.90 -46.35
C MET A 664 -8.48 21.01 -46.17
N LEU A 665 -9.17 21.00 -45.03
CA LEU A 665 -10.06 22.08 -44.60
C LEU A 665 -9.25 23.16 -43.88
N ILE A 666 -9.44 24.43 -44.21
CA ILE A 666 -8.73 25.56 -43.61
C ILE A 666 -9.69 26.63 -43.10
N ALA A 667 -9.27 27.35 -42.05
CA ALA A 667 -9.96 28.54 -41.57
C ALA A 667 -9.30 29.80 -42.18
N SER A 668 -10.07 30.77 -42.55
CA SER A 668 -9.62 31.99 -43.31
C SER A 668 -8.53 32.82 -42.59
N ALA A 669 -8.22 32.53 -41.33
CA ALA A 669 -7.18 33.22 -40.57
C ALA A 669 -5.76 32.65 -40.74
N SER A 670 -5.56 31.50 -41.41
CA SER A 670 -4.24 30.90 -41.59
C SER A 670 -3.56 31.40 -42.86
N LYS A 671 -2.64 32.35 -42.73
CA LYS A 671 -1.96 33.01 -43.89
C LYS A 671 -0.76 32.24 -44.48
N ASP A 672 -0.46 31.02 -44.03
CA ASP A 672 0.80 30.35 -44.38
C ASP A 672 0.65 28.94 -44.94
N VAL A 673 -0.29 28.73 -45.88
CA VAL A 673 -0.30 27.48 -46.64
C VAL A 673 -0.16 27.79 -48.14
N HIS A 674 0.99 27.49 -48.72
CA HIS A 674 1.21 27.54 -50.15
C HIS A 674 0.51 26.34 -50.83
N GLY A 675 -0.76 26.51 -51.14
CA GLY A 675 -1.54 25.55 -51.92
C GLY A 675 -2.26 26.22 -53.08
N TYR A 676 -2.39 25.52 -54.21
CA TYR A 676 -3.16 26.03 -55.35
C TYR A 676 -4.66 26.01 -55.01
N PHE A 677 -5.30 27.17 -55.02
CA PHE A 677 -6.75 27.28 -54.94
C PHE A 677 -7.38 26.78 -56.25
N ILE A 678 -8.18 25.74 -56.17
CA ILE A 678 -9.05 25.34 -57.27
C ILE A 678 -10.43 25.93 -56.96
N SER A 679 -10.81 26.98 -57.69
CA SER A 679 -12.18 27.47 -57.61
C SER A 679 -13.15 26.39 -58.08
N PRO A 680 -14.29 26.19 -57.38
CA PRO A 680 -15.31 25.32 -57.91
C PRO A 680 -15.75 25.79 -59.28
N ALA A 681 -15.93 24.83 -60.18
CA ALA A 681 -16.41 25.14 -61.53
C ALA A 681 -17.75 25.87 -61.40
N VAL A 682 -17.76 27.13 -61.81
CA VAL A 682 -18.98 27.92 -61.92
C VAL A 682 -19.66 27.50 -63.24
N CYS A 683 -20.83 26.91 -63.14
CA CYS A 683 -21.66 26.69 -64.34
C CYS A 683 -22.05 28.05 -64.91
N PRO A 684 -21.81 28.29 -66.20
CA PRO A 684 -22.31 29.50 -66.82
C PRO A 684 -23.82 29.55 -66.79
N LEU A 685 -24.36 30.67 -66.38
CA LEU A 685 -25.78 30.98 -66.53
C LEU A 685 -26.14 31.19 -67.98
N GLU A 686 -26.92 30.30 -68.54
CA GLU A 686 -27.83 30.61 -69.64
C GLU A 686 -29.29 30.49 -69.20
#